data_eb5dfb94acc40e3edc68842576db1171
#
_entry.id   eb5dfb94acc40e3edc68842576db1171
#
_cell.length_a   1.000
_cell.length_b   1.000
_cell.length_c   1.000
_cell.angle_alpha   90.00
_cell.angle_beta   90.00
_cell.angle_gamma   90.00
#
_symmetry.space_group_name_H-M   'P 1'
#
loop_
_entity.id
_entity.type
_entity.pdbx_description
1 polymer ?
#
loop_
_entity_poly.entity_id
_entity_poly.type
_entity_poly.pdbx_seq_one_letter_code
_entity_poly.pdbx_strand_id
1 'polypeptide(L)'
;MKKFTLLLSLLMIGMTLSVFAKKVEVEQARQAGLNFYFERININQSVPFEELAITGETLVSDNDISLYYIFNIGEHGYIIVTADDQLYPVIGYSFETNWSNEEVPPHVQYWLSNYQGEILEAINNNYPADQNITDAWARYSSPEVVELPTDAVLDVEPLLTSLWNQDFPFNAMCPADAASTGSYNGHVPVGCVATAMSMIMQYWRWPNTGQGSHCITPSQPEYGAQCADFGATTYDWNGITDDPTKECDPVAVLSWHCGISVNMQYGPDGSGAYTYMVANALPTYFKYSSSAQYAEKSSYSTAQWNGMLQNDLDAGRPIEYSGHGSSGGHAWVCDGYQETNYYHMNWGWGGSYNGYFYLSSLTPGGSSFNLSQAAVFQIQPDPAYYPTYCTGQTDLVTYDFGSLEDGSGPLADYEDNANCSWLIAPDDGVESVTLSFNRFDLASGDEVKVYDGNSASAPLLGTYTGSSVPSDVSSTGPEMFVTFTTDGSGTAQGFLAEYNCSLTQFCASSTNLTYPSGDISDGSEAYPYRNSSLCKWYIRPTDAETVTLDFSSFNTEETNDKIQVYDLGAGTLLGTYSGNMPDPPTGITSTSGEMLIIWSTNMSIRGEGWEASYSITVGTEESAAVDHLYVYPNPAHDNLVVKFDGEGLQTVQLDLYSLKGSLVYSDTRSNLTGQVEEHINLSNVAKGVYMLRITSEQGVSNTKVIVQ
;
A
#
# COMPACT_ATOMS: atom_id res chain seq x y z
N MET A 1 56.29 37.74 -77.97
CA MET A 1 55.82 36.50 -77.33
C MET A 1 55.61 36.85 -75.90
N LYS A 2 54.35 37.13 -75.55
CA LYS A 2 53.93 37.41 -74.16
C LYS A 2 53.14 36.18 -73.61
N LYS A 3 53.68 35.59 -72.57
CA LYS A 3 52.98 34.47 -71.85
C LYS A 3 51.90 35.05 -70.97
N PHE A 4 50.67 34.68 -71.22
CA PHE A 4 49.53 34.93 -70.32
C PHE A 4 49.53 33.84 -69.24
N THR A 5 49.72 34.23 -67.99
CA THR A 5 49.57 33.33 -66.82
C THR A 5 48.17 33.54 -66.27
N LEU A 6 47.32 32.53 -66.39
CA LEU A 6 45.97 32.52 -65.85
C LEU A 6 46.03 32.11 -64.38
N LEU A 7 45.73 33.05 -63.49
CA LEU A 7 45.65 32.80 -62.04
C LEU A 7 44.21 32.29 -61.71
N LEU A 8 44.10 31.02 -61.49
CA LEU A 8 42.85 30.40 -61.07
C LEU A 8 42.71 30.55 -59.52
N SER A 9 41.99 31.56 -59.05
CA SER A 9 41.65 31.74 -57.66
C SER A 9 40.52 30.77 -57.35
N LEU A 10 40.83 29.72 -56.62
CA LEU A 10 39.86 28.79 -56.03
C LEU A 10 39.14 29.50 -54.84
N LEU A 11 37.96 30.00 -55.13
CA LEU A 11 37.09 30.53 -54.09
C LEU A 11 36.51 29.32 -53.33
N MET A 12 37.12 28.94 -52.18
CA MET A 12 36.46 28.03 -51.20
C MET A 12 35.30 28.79 -50.57
N ILE A 13 34.11 28.61 -51.11
CA ILE A 13 32.90 28.95 -50.41
C ILE A 13 32.76 27.88 -49.34
N GLY A 14 33.19 28.22 -48.13
CA GLY A 14 32.76 27.48 -46.94
C GLY A 14 31.24 27.59 -46.84
N MET A 15 30.52 26.60 -47.34
CA MET A 15 29.14 26.41 -46.94
C MET A 15 29.18 26.05 -45.46
N THR A 16 29.00 27.05 -44.60
CA THR A 16 28.46 26.81 -43.29
C THR A 16 27.06 26.24 -43.53
N LEU A 17 26.91 24.93 -43.48
CA LEU A 17 25.63 24.30 -43.31
C LEU A 17 25.09 24.82 -41.97
N SER A 18 24.28 25.88 -42.03
CA SER A 18 23.42 26.22 -40.92
C SER A 18 22.50 25.00 -40.76
N VAL A 19 22.80 24.17 -39.80
CA VAL A 19 21.87 23.12 -39.35
C VAL A 19 20.71 23.89 -38.75
N PHE A 20 19.65 24.06 -39.56
CA PHE A 20 18.39 24.58 -39.03
C PHE A 20 17.84 23.51 -38.06
N ALA A 21 17.36 23.93 -36.91
CA ALA A 21 16.59 23.14 -35.96
C ALA A 21 15.56 22.28 -36.70
N LYS A 22 15.52 21.02 -36.37
CA LYS A 22 14.61 20.09 -37.01
C LYS A 22 13.78 19.40 -35.95
N LYS A 23 12.46 19.52 -36.11
CA LYS A 23 11.52 18.71 -35.32
C LYS A 23 11.93 17.23 -35.43
N VAL A 24 12.04 16.59 -34.30
CA VAL A 24 12.30 15.14 -34.18
C VAL A 24 11.00 14.40 -34.43
N GLU A 25 11.00 13.51 -35.42
CA GLU A 25 9.86 12.65 -35.70
C GLU A 25 9.79 11.51 -34.67
N VAL A 26 8.58 11.01 -34.40
CA VAL A 26 8.33 10.02 -33.38
C VAL A 26 9.19 8.77 -33.48
N GLU A 27 9.43 8.28 -34.70
CA GLU A 27 10.26 7.09 -34.91
C GLU A 27 11.74 7.33 -34.57
N GLN A 28 12.25 8.54 -34.82
CA GLN A 28 13.58 8.93 -34.40
C GLN A 28 13.67 9.06 -32.88
N ALA A 29 12.64 9.63 -32.24
CA ALA A 29 12.56 9.73 -30.78
C ALA A 29 12.49 8.34 -30.12
N ARG A 30 11.70 7.41 -30.69
CA ARG A 30 11.62 6.01 -30.22
C ARG A 30 12.98 5.32 -30.27
N GLN A 31 13.66 5.42 -31.40
CA GLN A 31 14.98 4.81 -31.55
C GLN A 31 15.97 5.40 -30.57
N ALA A 32 15.99 6.73 -30.43
CA ALA A 32 16.88 7.43 -29.51
C ALA A 32 16.58 7.02 -28.04
N GLY A 33 15.30 6.96 -27.70
CA GLY A 33 14.86 6.51 -26.37
C GLY A 33 15.28 5.08 -26.06
N LEU A 34 15.01 4.13 -26.95
CA LEU A 34 15.35 2.72 -26.72
C LEU A 34 16.86 2.49 -26.62
N ASN A 35 17.67 3.11 -27.50
CA ASN A 35 19.12 3.00 -27.45
C ASN A 35 19.69 3.59 -26.15
N PHE A 36 19.20 4.75 -25.73
CA PHE A 36 19.60 5.37 -24.47
C PHE A 36 19.19 4.50 -23.27
N TYR A 37 17.94 4.06 -23.24
CA TYR A 37 17.42 3.22 -22.14
C TYR A 37 18.20 1.91 -22.01
N PHE A 38 18.52 1.28 -23.16
CA PHE A 38 19.34 0.07 -23.20
C PHE A 38 20.72 0.29 -22.59
N GLU A 39 21.39 1.39 -22.95
CA GLU A 39 22.68 1.73 -22.38
C GLU A 39 22.59 1.92 -20.86
N ARG A 40 21.56 2.62 -20.39
CA ARG A 40 21.43 2.98 -18.98
C ARG A 40 21.05 1.80 -18.09
N ILE A 41 20.10 0.98 -18.49
CA ILE A 41 19.69 -0.19 -17.70
C ILE A 41 20.83 -1.22 -17.60
N ASN A 42 21.68 -1.30 -18.61
CA ASN A 42 22.80 -2.23 -18.64
C ASN A 42 24.08 -1.72 -17.93
N ILE A 43 24.01 -0.60 -17.21
CA ILE A 43 25.06 -0.21 -16.26
C ILE A 43 25.13 -1.25 -15.13
N ASN A 44 23.98 -1.58 -14.55
CA ASN A 44 23.87 -2.43 -13.35
C ASN A 44 23.10 -3.74 -13.56
N GLN A 45 22.44 -3.89 -14.71
CA GLN A 45 21.66 -5.08 -15.07
C GLN A 45 22.23 -5.72 -16.34
N SER A 46 21.62 -6.79 -16.81
CA SER A 46 21.96 -7.44 -18.08
C SER A 46 20.67 -7.76 -18.83
N VAL A 47 20.13 -6.75 -19.51
CA VAL A 47 18.85 -6.83 -20.23
C VAL A 47 19.11 -6.84 -21.73
N PRO A 48 18.69 -7.86 -22.49
CA PRO A 48 18.78 -7.88 -23.94
C PRO A 48 17.94 -6.75 -24.58
N PHE A 49 18.45 -6.17 -25.68
CA PHE A 49 17.75 -5.07 -26.36
C PHE A 49 16.35 -5.50 -26.87
N GLU A 50 16.21 -6.73 -27.33
CA GLU A 50 14.94 -7.31 -27.83
C GLU A 50 13.85 -7.46 -26.75
N GLU A 51 14.20 -7.36 -25.49
CA GLU A 51 13.25 -7.38 -24.38
C GLU A 51 12.67 -5.99 -24.06
N LEU A 52 13.28 -4.93 -24.61
CA LEU A 52 12.84 -3.56 -24.41
C LEU A 52 11.71 -3.22 -25.39
N ALA A 53 10.47 -3.34 -24.93
CA ALA A 53 9.29 -3.03 -25.72
C ALA A 53 8.63 -1.73 -25.27
N ILE A 54 8.34 -0.81 -26.20
CA ILE A 54 7.49 0.35 -25.90
C ILE A 54 6.04 -0.12 -25.77
N THR A 55 5.47 0.12 -24.60
CA THR A 55 4.09 -0.29 -24.22
C THR A 55 3.11 0.87 -24.21
N GLY A 56 3.61 2.12 -24.20
CA GLY A 56 2.81 3.34 -24.23
C GLY A 56 3.58 4.51 -24.82
N GLU A 57 2.84 5.47 -25.35
CA GLU A 57 3.39 6.69 -25.96
C GLU A 57 2.52 7.89 -25.67
N THR A 58 3.14 9.01 -25.29
CA THR A 58 2.48 10.30 -25.08
C THR A 58 3.33 11.40 -25.72
N LEU A 59 2.73 12.27 -26.52
CA LEU A 59 3.35 13.51 -26.98
C LEU A 59 2.87 14.67 -26.13
N VAL A 60 3.81 15.40 -25.53
CA VAL A 60 3.53 16.65 -24.81
C VAL A 60 3.82 17.83 -25.73
N SER A 61 2.85 18.75 -25.85
CA SER A 61 2.92 19.91 -26.74
C SER A 61 2.38 21.16 -26.06
N ASP A 62 2.87 22.32 -26.46
CA ASP A 62 2.31 23.64 -26.11
C ASP A 62 2.01 24.42 -27.41
N ASN A 63 0.75 24.84 -27.61
CA ASN A 63 0.28 25.64 -28.77
C ASN A 63 0.82 25.13 -30.12
N ASP A 64 0.65 23.86 -30.45
CA ASP A 64 1.13 23.18 -31.65
C ASP A 64 2.66 22.98 -31.74
N ILE A 65 3.44 23.39 -30.73
CA ILE A 65 4.86 23.08 -30.62
C ILE A 65 5.02 21.76 -29.87
N SER A 66 5.58 20.75 -30.51
CA SER A 66 5.93 19.49 -29.84
C SER A 66 7.12 19.74 -28.92
N LEU A 67 7.02 19.35 -27.65
CA LEU A 67 8.05 19.58 -26.63
C LEU A 67 8.88 18.32 -26.39
N TYR A 68 8.22 17.23 -26.06
CA TYR A 68 8.87 15.93 -25.81
C TYR A 68 7.88 14.77 -25.95
N TYR A 69 8.42 13.59 -26.16
CA TYR A 69 7.73 12.32 -26.15
C TYR A 69 8.00 11.61 -24.84
N ILE A 70 7.01 10.89 -24.31
CA ILE A 70 7.16 9.97 -23.19
C ILE A 70 6.82 8.58 -23.71
N PHE A 71 7.74 7.64 -23.56
CA PHE A 71 7.55 6.24 -23.93
C PHE A 71 7.61 5.39 -22.67
N ASN A 72 6.57 4.57 -22.43
CA ASN A 72 6.61 3.51 -21.42
C ASN A 72 7.34 2.30 -22.00
N ILE A 73 8.19 1.67 -21.20
CA ILE A 73 9.03 0.54 -21.60
C ILE A 73 8.78 -0.62 -20.66
N GLY A 74 8.29 -1.75 -21.21
CA GLY A 74 7.93 -2.91 -20.41
C GLY A 74 6.82 -2.63 -19.42
N GLU A 75 6.90 -3.29 -18.27
CA GLU A 75 5.89 -3.15 -17.18
C GLU A 75 6.25 -2.06 -16.18
N HIS A 76 7.52 -1.69 -16.06
CA HIS A 76 8.02 -0.81 -14.99
C HIS A 76 9.09 0.19 -15.46
N GLY A 77 8.93 0.79 -16.61
CA GLY A 77 9.90 1.78 -17.07
C GLY A 77 9.31 2.85 -17.97
N TYR A 78 9.95 4.04 -17.99
CA TYR A 78 9.64 5.08 -18.95
C TYR A 78 10.90 5.84 -19.39
N ILE A 79 10.79 6.57 -20.52
CA ILE A 79 11.81 7.50 -20.99
C ILE A 79 11.15 8.72 -21.61
N ILE A 80 11.74 9.90 -21.36
CA ILE A 80 11.30 11.20 -21.88
C ILE A 80 12.33 11.71 -22.87
N VAL A 81 11.91 11.86 -24.14
CA VAL A 81 12.78 12.25 -25.26
C VAL A 81 12.32 13.59 -25.83
N THR A 82 13.21 14.55 -25.97
CA THR A 82 12.90 15.87 -26.56
C THR A 82 12.44 15.75 -28.01
N ALA A 83 11.54 16.66 -28.43
CA ALA A 83 10.98 16.67 -29.78
C ALA A 83 11.69 17.62 -30.73
N ASP A 84 12.91 18.11 -30.38
CA ASP A 84 13.71 19.01 -31.18
C ASP A 84 15.21 18.68 -31.05
N ASP A 85 15.93 18.61 -32.17
CA ASP A 85 17.33 18.21 -32.22
C ASP A 85 18.34 19.29 -31.78
N GLN A 86 17.86 20.48 -31.43
CA GLN A 86 18.64 21.51 -30.75
C GLN A 86 18.93 21.21 -29.28
N LEU A 87 18.19 20.28 -28.73
CA LEU A 87 18.20 19.94 -27.31
C LEU A 87 18.84 18.58 -27.07
N TYR A 88 19.32 18.36 -25.84
CA TYR A 88 19.80 17.03 -25.46
C TYR A 88 18.66 16.01 -25.61
N PRO A 89 18.91 14.82 -26.18
CA PRO A 89 17.83 13.90 -26.58
C PRO A 89 16.98 13.39 -25.44
N VAL A 90 17.53 13.07 -24.29
CA VAL A 90 16.81 12.48 -23.16
C VAL A 90 16.85 13.40 -21.95
N ILE A 91 15.69 13.66 -21.35
CA ILE A 91 15.55 14.54 -20.19
C ILE A 91 15.12 13.82 -18.91
N GLY A 92 14.72 12.56 -19.00
CA GLY A 92 14.41 11.73 -17.85
C GLY A 92 14.09 10.30 -18.25
N TYR A 93 14.27 9.37 -17.32
CA TYR A 93 13.92 7.95 -17.47
C TYR A 93 13.76 7.27 -16.10
N SER A 94 13.10 6.12 -16.10
CA SER A 94 12.91 5.29 -14.92
C SER A 94 13.00 3.82 -15.28
N PHE A 95 13.48 3.01 -14.33
CA PHE A 95 13.44 1.55 -14.38
C PHE A 95 12.44 0.96 -13.36
N GLU A 96 11.72 1.81 -12.63
CA GLU A 96 10.93 1.44 -11.45
C GLU A 96 9.43 1.51 -11.69
N THR A 97 8.99 2.44 -12.55
CA THR A 97 7.57 2.73 -12.76
C THR A 97 7.28 3.17 -14.18
N ASN A 98 6.08 2.88 -14.67
CA ASN A 98 5.57 3.46 -15.92
C ASN A 98 5.04 4.88 -15.68
N TRP A 99 5.11 5.70 -16.72
CA TRP A 99 4.50 7.03 -16.72
C TRP A 99 2.98 6.92 -16.83
N SER A 100 2.26 7.59 -15.92
CA SER A 100 0.82 7.79 -16.02
C SER A 100 0.51 9.25 -16.38
N ASN A 101 -0.49 9.48 -17.22
CA ASN A 101 -1.01 10.83 -17.50
C ASN A 101 -2.14 11.20 -16.52
N GLU A 102 -2.53 10.30 -15.64
CA GLU A 102 -3.52 10.54 -14.60
C GLU A 102 -2.82 11.15 -13.39
N GLU A 103 -3.29 12.31 -12.96
CA GLU A 103 -2.87 13.00 -11.72
C GLU A 103 -1.36 13.11 -11.50
N VAL A 104 -0.63 13.65 -12.50
CA VAL A 104 0.80 13.92 -12.34
C VAL A 104 1.02 14.82 -11.10
N PRO A 105 1.86 14.41 -10.14
CA PRO A 105 2.08 15.15 -8.90
C PRO A 105 2.61 16.57 -9.12
N PRO A 106 2.27 17.53 -8.25
CA PRO A 106 2.73 18.93 -8.40
C PRO A 106 4.24 19.10 -8.50
N HIS A 107 5.02 18.26 -7.83
CA HIS A 107 6.49 18.24 -7.89
C HIS A 107 7.00 17.92 -9.28
N VAL A 108 6.46 16.84 -9.86
CA VAL A 108 6.80 16.37 -11.20
C VAL A 108 6.32 17.39 -12.25
N GLN A 109 5.11 17.95 -12.09
CA GLN A 109 4.61 19.03 -12.94
C GLN A 109 5.55 20.24 -12.91
N TYR A 110 5.97 20.66 -11.71
CA TYR A 110 6.93 21.75 -11.54
C TYR A 110 8.24 21.43 -12.27
N TRP A 111 8.80 20.24 -12.06
CA TRP A 111 10.05 19.82 -12.68
C TRP A 111 9.95 19.85 -14.22
N LEU A 112 8.91 19.26 -14.77
CA LEU A 112 8.67 19.24 -16.21
C LEU A 112 8.40 20.64 -16.78
N SER A 113 7.78 21.55 -16.02
CA SER A 113 7.54 22.93 -16.48
C SER A 113 8.86 23.70 -16.71
N ASN A 114 9.92 23.37 -15.97
CA ASN A 114 11.25 23.94 -16.22
C ASN A 114 11.79 23.48 -17.57
N TYR A 115 11.68 22.17 -17.89
CA TYR A 115 12.08 21.66 -19.21
C TYR A 115 11.24 22.28 -20.33
N GLN A 116 9.93 22.41 -20.15
CA GLN A 116 9.04 23.05 -21.14
C GLN A 116 9.49 24.49 -21.42
N GLY A 117 9.85 25.25 -20.37
CA GLY A 117 10.39 26.59 -20.51
C GLY A 117 11.69 26.64 -21.32
N GLU A 118 12.67 25.79 -21.02
CA GLU A 118 13.95 25.71 -21.75
C GLU A 118 13.74 25.27 -23.20
N ILE A 119 12.87 24.28 -23.45
CA ILE A 119 12.55 23.80 -24.80
C ILE A 119 11.91 24.92 -25.64
N LEU A 120 10.92 25.60 -25.09
CA LEU A 120 10.27 26.72 -25.81
C LEU A 120 11.22 27.88 -26.07
N GLU A 121 12.10 28.22 -25.14
CA GLU A 121 13.12 29.25 -25.34
C GLU A 121 14.10 28.87 -26.47
N ALA A 122 14.57 27.61 -26.46
CA ALA A 122 15.47 27.10 -27.47
C ALA A 122 14.85 27.17 -28.87
N ILE A 123 13.63 26.70 -29.02
CA ILE A 123 12.89 26.70 -30.29
C ILE A 123 12.62 28.12 -30.75
N ASN A 124 12.13 29.01 -29.89
CA ASN A 124 11.77 30.38 -30.24
C ASN A 124 12.98 31.25 -30.63
N ASN A 125 14.14 31.00 -30.02
CA ASN A 125 15.38 31.72 -30.30
C ASN A 125 16.27 31.00 -31.31
N ASN A 126 15.90 29.80 -31.76
CA ASN A 126 16.63 28.96 -32.70
C ASN A 126 18.12 28.81 -32.28
N TYR A 127 18.33 28.38 -31.00
CA TYR A 127 19.66 28.13 -30.47
C TYR A 127 20.31 26.94 -31.23
N PRO A 128 21.57 27.06 -31.66
CA PRO A 128 22.22 25.94 -32.33
C PRO A 128 22.56 24.83 -31.34
N ALA A 129 22.36 23.58 -31.75
CA ALA A 129 22.93 22.45 -31.03
C ALA A 129 24.44 22.56 -30.93
N ASP A 130 25.01 22.30 -29.78
CA ASP A 130 26.46 22.14 -29.64
C ASP A 130 26.91 20.74 -30.13
N GLN A 131 28.21 20.49 -30.07
CA GLN A 131 28.78 19.24 -30.55
C GLN A 131 28.30 18.06 -29.72
N ASN A 132 28.13 18.22 -28.38
CA ASN A 132 27.69 17.14 -27.50
C ASN A 132 26.24 16.74 -27.81
N ILE A 133 25.35 17.72 -28.05
CA ILE A 133 23.96 17.47 -28.45
C ILE A 133 23.92 16.73 -29.80
N THR A 134 24.71 17.22 -30.77
CA THR A 134 24.79 16.62 -32.11
C THR A 134 25.28 15.16 -32.03
N ASP A 135 26.34 14.92 -31.27
CA ASP A 135 26.91 13.57 -31.08
C ASP A 135 25.96 12.64 -30.35
N ALA A 136 25.24 13.15 -29.33
CA ALA A 136 24.23 12.37 -28.59
C ALA A 136 23.09 11.94 -29.53
N TRP A 137 22.53 12.87 -30.33
CA TRP A 137 21.51 12.50 -31.32
C TRP A 137 22.02 11.52 -32.35
N ALA A 138 23.26 11.71 -32.89
CA ALA A 138 23.84 10.77 -33.83
C ALA A 138 24.04 9.37 -33.25
N ARG A 139 24.46 9.29 -31.98
CA ARG A 139 24.65 8.03 -31.26
C ARG A 139 23.32 7.32 -31.06
N TYR A 140 22.37 7.99 -30.42
CA TYR A 140 21.13 7.33 -29.95
C TYR A 140 20.09 7.15 -31.06
N SER A 141 20.06 8.00 -32.09
CA SER A 141 19.15 7.79 -33.23
C SER A 141 19.68 6.77 -34.25
N SER A 142 20.84 6.16 -34.00
CA SER A 142 21.36 5.09 -34.85
C SER A 142 20.37 3.94 -34.99
N PRO A 143 20.13 3.37 -36.18
CA PRO A 143 19.36 2.16 -36.34
C PRO A 143 20.05 0.92 -35.76
N GLU A 144 21.36 1.02 -35.49
CA GLU A 144 22.12 -0.03 -34.80
C GLU A 144 22.00 0.17 -33.29
N VAL A 145 21.96 -0.96 -32.55
CA VAL A 145 21.99 -0.96 -31.09
C VAL A 145 23.30 -0.35 -30.62
N VAL A 146 23.24 0.55 -29.64
CA VAL A 146 24.45 1.20 -29.11
C VAL A 146 25.38 0.20 -28.44
N GLU A 147 26.67 0.37 -28.59
CA GLU A 147 27.67 -0.39 -27.85
C GLU A 147 27.67 0.07 -26.38
N LEU A 148 27.62 -0.91 -25.46
CA LEU A 148 27.70 -0.63 -24.03
C LEU A 148 29.08 -0.08 -23.65
N PRO A 149 29.18 0.83 -22.67
CA PRO A 149 30.46 1.31 -22.17
C PRO A 149 31.34 0.15 -21.69
N THR A 150 32.62 0.17 -22.01
CA THR A 150 33.60 -0.83 -21.52
C THR A 150 34.27 -0.41 -20.22
N ASP A 151 34.20 0.87 -19.89
CA ASP A 151 34.77 1.45 -18.69
C ASP A 151 33.64 1.57 -17.62
N ALA A 152 34.03 1.55 -16.35
CA ALA A 152 33.08 1.79 -15.25
C ALA A 152 32.42 3.17 -15.40
N VAL A 153 31.12 3.21 -15.39
CA VAL A 153 30.34 4.45 -15.38
C VAL A 153 30.28 4.95 -13.96
N LEU A 154 30.40 6.26 -13.77
CA LEU A 154 30.16 6.88 -12.46
C LEU A 154 28.67 6.81 -12.16
N ASP A 155 28.31 6.09 -11.12
CA ASP A 155 26.93 5.95 -10.68
C ASP A 155 26.81 5.66 -9.18
N VAL A 156 25.68 6.04 -8.64
CA VAL A 156 25.18 5.63 -7.32
C VAL A 156 23.73 5.19 -7.52
N GLU A 157 23.45 3.93 -7.27
CA GLU A 157 22.08 3.39 -7.27
C GLU A 157 21.21 4.16 -6.28
N PRO A 158 19.89 4.21 -6.45
CA PRO A 158 19.01 4.83 -5.49
C PRO A 158 19.27 4.30 -4.08
N LEU A 159 19.56 5.21 -3.16
CA LEU A 159 19.85 4.87 -1.76
C LEU A 159 18.60 4.48 -0.98
N LEU A 160 17.46 5.08 -1.32
CA LEU A 160 16.18 4.84 -0.67
C LEU A 160 15.41 3.76 -1.42
N THR A 161 14.87 2.81 -0.64
CA THR A 161 13.89 1.81 -1.10
C THR A 161 12.46 2.19 -0.72
N SER A 162 12.28 3.23 0.12
CA SER A 162 10.98 3.66 0.64
C SER A 162 10.07 4.25 -0.44
N LEU A 163 8.82 3.75 -0.49
CA LEU A 163 7.75 4.19 -1.38
C LEU A 163 6.71 5.02 -0.62
N TRP A 164 7.16 6.01 0.14
CA TRP A 164 6.30 6.77 1.04
C TRP A 164 5.53 7.87 0.33
N ASN A 165 4.44 8.31 0.98
CA ASN A 165 3.50 9.31 0.46
C ASN A 165 3.11 10.31 1.56
N GLN A 166 2.16 11.22 1.28
CA GLN A 166 1.67 12.24 2.20
C GLN A 166 0.29 11.95 2.77
N ASP A 167 -0.38 10.91 2.29
CA ASP A 167 -1.72 10.46 2.70
C ASP A 167 -1.65 9.33 3.74
N PHE A 168 -2.74 8.60 3.94
CA PHE A 168 -2.78 7.47 4.88
C PHE A 168 -1.86 6.33 4.41
N PRO A 169 -1.06 5.72 5.31
CA PRO A 169 -1.07 5.87 6.78
C PRO A 169 -0.17 6.98 7.34
N PHE A 170 0.62 7.67 6.52
CA PHE A 170 1.64 8.64 6.94
C PHE A 170 1.05 9.85 7.68
N ASN A 171 -0.16 10.27 7.32
CA ASN A 171 -0.84 11.44 7.88
C ASN A 171 -1.76 11.14 9.07
N ALA A 172 -1.82 9.90 9.56
CA ALA A 172 -2.79 9.51 10.58
C ALA A 172 -2.69 10.30 11.90
N MET A 173 -1.51 10.86 12.21
CA MET A 173 -1.28 11.75 13.36
C MET A 173 -1.38 13.24 13.02
N CYS A 174 -1.54 13.62 11.76
CA CYS A 174 -1.77 14.99 11.35
C CYS A 174 -3.16 15.49 11.79
N PRO A 175 -3.40 16.81 11.84
CA PRO A 175 -4.71 17.33 12.22
C PRO A 175 -5.86 16.74 11.42
N ALA A 176 -6.94 16.38 12.13
CA ALA A 176 -8.15 15.89 11.48
C ALA A 176 -8.89 17.02 10.76
N ASP A 177 -9.38 16.76 9.55
CA ASP A 177 -10.19 17.70 8.76
C ASP A 177 -11.18 16.93 7.87
N ALA A 178 -12.46 17.23 8.02
CA ALA A 178 -13.52 16.58 7.25
C ALA A 178 -13.49 16.90 5.74
N ALA A 179 -12.75 17.91 5.31
CA ALA A 179 -12.52 18.20 3.89
C ALA A 179 -11.45 17.28 3.26
N SER A 180 -10.57 16.71 4.07
CA SER A 180 -9.51 15.78 3.64
C SER A 180 -10.08 14.37 3.43
N THR A 181 -10.71 14.14 2.29
CA THR A 181 -11.38 12.88 1.94
C THR A 181 -10.50 11.97 1.07
N GLY A 182 -11.01 10.79 0.70
CA GLY A 182 -10.30 9.84 -0.15
C GLY A 182 -9.10 9.22 0.55
N SER A 183 -7.94 9.19 -0.09
CA SER A 183 -6.71 8.62 0.45
C SER A 183 -6.19 9.31 1.72
N TYR A 184 -6.61 10.54 1.99
CA TYR A 184 -6.24 11.27 3.20
C TYR A 184 -6.97 10.80 4.47
N ASN A 185 -8.02 10.02 4.33
CA ASN A 185 -8.74 9.36 5.44
C ASN A 185 -9.15 10.30 6.58
N GLY A 186 -9.58 11.54 6.27
CA GLY A 186 -10.04 12.52 7.27
C GLY A 186 -8.95 13.30 8.00
N HIS A 187 -7.69 13.20 7.58
CA HIS A 187 -6.55 13.96 8.10
C HIS A 187 -5.90 14.79 7.00
N VAL A 188 -5.35 15.94 7.35
CA VAL A 188 -4.61 16.76 6.37
C VAL A 188 -3.32 16.06 5.92
N PRO A 189 -2.81 16.33 4.69
CA PRO A 189 -1.57 15.71 4.21
C PRO A 189 -0.37 16.06 5.11
N VAL A 190 0.61 15.14 5.19
CA VAL A 190 1.87 15.31 5.92
C VAL A 190 2.63 16.57 5.50
N GLY A 191 2.67 16.86 4.21
CA GLY A 191 3.45 17.93 3.59
C GLY A 191 4.83 17.45 3.10
N CYS A 192 5.18 17.87 1.88
CA CYS A 192 6.32 17.32 1.14
C CYS A 192 7.69 17.45 1.85
N VAL A 193 7.93 18.54 2.58
CA VAL A 193 9.17 18.74 3.36
C VAL A 193 9.30 17.70 4.47
N ALA A 194 8.21 17.44 5.20
CA ALA A 194 8.23 16.44 6.26
C ALA A 194 8.29 15.01 5.70
N THR A 195 7.66 14.74 4.56
CA THR A 195 7.74 13.45 3.86
C THR A 195 9.17 13.16 3.40
N ALA A 196 9.82 14.09 2.71
CA ALA A 196 11.22 13.93 2.26
C ALA A 196 12.16 13.74 3.45
N MET A 197 12.01 14.56 4.52
CA MET A 197 12.79 14.43 5.74
C MET A 197 12.58 13.07 6.41
N SER A 198 11.36 12.57 6.53
CA SER A 198 11.06 11.29 7.17
C SER A 198 11.56 10.09 6.36
N MET A 199 11.53 10.13 5.03
CA MET A 199 12.14 9.11 4.16
C MET A 199 13.66 9.03 4.37
N ILE A 200 14.35 10.17 4.48
CA ILE A 200 15.79 10.20 4.79
C ILE A 200 16.05 9.65 6.20
N MET A 201 15.18 9.94 7.17
CA MET A 201 15.31 9.39 8.51
C MET A 201 15.07 7.87 8.56
N GLN A 202 14.17 7.35 7.73
CA GLN A 202 13.94 5.93 7.55
C GLN A 202 15.17 5.22 6.95
N TYR A 203 15.82 5.78 5.95
CA TYR A 203 17.07 5.26 5.39
C TYR A 203 18.15 5.05 6.47
N TRP A 204 18.30 6.02 7.40
CA TRP A 204 19.23 5.92 8.51
C TRP A 204 18.70 5.11 9.70
N ARG A 205 17.39 4.86 9.80
CA ARG A 205 16.69 4.27 10.94
C ARG A 205 17.09 4.96 12.26
N TRP A 206 17.07 6.30 12.26
CA TRP A 206 17.60 7.15 13.31
C TRP A 206 16.73 8.39 13.55
N PRO A 207 16.58 8.88 14.81
CA PRO A 207 17.14 8.36 16.07
C PRO A 207 16.23 7.32 16.74
N ASN A 208 16.76 6.55 17.71
CA ASN A 208 15.92 5.73 18.57
C ASN A 208 15.05 6.59 19.49
N THR A 209 15.59 7.71 19.99
CA THR A 209 14.88 8.70 20.81
C THR A 209 15.38 10.09 20.46
N GLY A 210 14.48 11.01 20.19
CA GLY A 210 14.81 12.39 19.88
C GLY A 210 15.31 13.19 21.10
N GLN A 211 15.25 14.51 21.02
CA GLN A 211 15.60 15.42 22.12
C GLN A 211 14.78 16.71 22.09
N GLY A 212 14.47 17.25 23.28
CA GLY A 212 13.66 18.45 23.41
C GLY A 212 12.20 18.30 22.97
N SER A 213 11.52 19.42 22.87
CA SER A 213 10.13 19.50 22.46
C SER A 213 9.87 20.77 21.64
N HIS A 214 8.82 20.75 20.83
CA HIS A 214 8.39 21.92 20.06
C HIS A 214 6.89 21.93 19.86
N CYS A 215 6.31 23.15 19.79
CA CYS A 215 4.91 23.35 19.48
C CYS A 215 4.77 24.35 18.35
N ILE A 216 3.84 24.09 17.45
CA ILE A 216 3.45 24.99 16.37
C ILE A 216 1.97 25.34 16.51
N THR A 217 1.56 26.46 15.93
CA THR A 217 0.15 26.81 15.77
C THR A 217 -0.06 27.06 14.28
N PRO A 218 -0.68 26.11 13.57
CA PRO A 218 -1.01 26.28 12.16
C PRO A 218 -1.90 27.50 11.93
N SER A 219 -1.92 28.01 10.70
CA SER A 219 -2.74 29.17 10.33
C SER A 219 -4.25 28.89 10.41
N GLN A 220 -4.68 27.63 10.36
CA GLN A 220 -6.04 27.16 10.59
C GLN A 220 -6.28 27.03 12.11
N PRO A 221 -7.09 27.92 12.72
CA PRO A 221 -7.28 27.93 14.17
C PRO A 221 -7.92 26.67 14.73
N GLU A 222 -8.69 25.95 13.91
CA GLU A 222 -9.40 24.70 14.24
C GLU A 222 -8.46 23.55 14.59
N TYR A 223 -7.24 23.55 14.06
CA TYR A 223 -6.26 22.49 14.36
C TYR A 223 -5.57 22.68 15.72
N GLY A 224 -5.73 23.84 16.36
CA GLY A 224 -5.11 24.12 17.65
C GLY A 224 -3.58 24.09 17.62
N ALA A 225 -2.99 24.04 18.80
CA ALA A 225 -1.55 23.88 18.92
C ALA A 225 -1.16 22.41 18.69
N GLN A 226 -0.22 22.16 17.78
CA GLN A 226 0.38 20.87 17.53
C GLN A 226 1.73 20.80 18.24
N CYS A 227 1.92 19.82 19.13
CA CYS A 227 3.11 19.75 19.99
C CYS A 227 3.74 18.36 19.91
N ALA A 228 5.05 18.29 19.77
CA ALA A 228 5.85 17.07 19.85
C ALA A 228 6.84 17.15 21.02
N ASP A 229 6.92 16.09 21.82
CA ASP A 229 7.99 15.87 22.79
C ASP A 229 8.94 14.81 22.22
N PHE A 230 9.90 15.27 21.42
CA PHE A 230 10.87 14.39 20.76
C PHE A 230 11.72 13.63 21.79
N GLY A 231 12.02 14.27 22.94
CA GLY A 231 12.84 13.68 24.00
C GLY A 231 12.14 12.54 24.75
N ALA A 232 10.82 12.56 24.81
CA ALA A 232 10.02 11.50 25.43
C ALA A 232 9.58 10.41 24.41
N THR A 233 9.79 10.63 23.11
CA THR A 233 9.36 9.70 22.06
C THR A 233 10.46 8.71 21.69
N THR A 234 10.15 7.43 21.74
CA THR A 234 10.94 6.37 21.12
C THR A 234 10.35 6.08 19.75
N TYR A 235 11.17 6.19 18.71
CA TYR A 235 10.79 5.85 17.35
C TYR A 235 10.97 4.35 17.14
N ASP A 236 9.88 3.66 16.86
CA ASP A 236 9.87 2.20 16.67
C ASP A 236 10.20 1.85 15.22
N TRP A 237 11.49 1.76 14.90
CA TRP A 237 11.96 1.42 13.58
C TRP A 237 11.59 0.00 13.15
N ASN A 238 11.33 -0.90 14.10
CA ASN A 238 10.89 -2.25 13.78
C ASN A 238 9.43 -2.30 13.30
N GLY A 239 8.60 -1.32 13.68
CA GLY A 239 7.23 -1.17 13.17
C GLY A 239 7.15 -0.42 11.84
N ILE A 240 8.27 -0.06 11.19
CA ILE A 240 8.31 0.71 9.94
C ILE A 240 8.83 -0.16 8.80
N THR A 241 8.19 -0.08 7.63
CA THR A 241 8.59 -0.74 6.37
C THR A 241 8.78 0.29 5.25
N ASP A 242 9.35 -0.17 4.14
CA ASP A 242 9.56 0.66 2.95
C ASP A 242 8.25 1.04 2.25
N ASP A 243 7.21 0.21 2.36
CA ASP A 243 5.88 0.46 1.77
C ASP A 243 4.75 0.10 2.74
N PRO A 244 4.48 0.93 3.79
CA PRO A 244 3.38 0.69 4.71
C PRO A 244 2.04 1.01 4.04
N THR A 245 1.28 -0.03 3.69
CA THR A 245 -0.04 0.08 3.02
C THR A 245 -1.23 0.00 3.98
N LYS A 246 -0.98 -0.18 5.27
CA LYS A 246 -1.98 -0.28 6.34
C LYS A 246 -1.69 0.74 7.43
N GLU A 247 -2.58 0.81 8.43
CA GLU A 247 -2.33 1.59 9.65
C GLU A 247 -0.94 1.29 10.23
N CYS A 248 -0.14 2.32 10.40
CA CYS A 248 1.24 2.25 10.87
C CYS A 248 1.55 3.44 11.76
N ASP A 249 1.23 3.32 13.05
CA ASP A 249 1.48 4.38 14.03
C ASP A 249 2.93 4.89 14.05
N PRO A 250 3.97 4.03 13.99
CA PRO A 250 5.35 4.51 13.98
C PRO A 250 5.66 5.46 12.84
N VAL A 251 5.20 5.17 11.60
CA VAL A 251 5.43 6.06 10.47
C VAL A 251 4.63 7.35 10.58
N ALA A 252 3.39 7.28 11.10
CA ALA A 252 2.54 8.45 11.30
C ALA A 252 3.14 9.41 12.34
N VAL A 253 3.63 8.87 13.46
CA VAL A 253 4.32 9.64 14.51
C VAL A 253 5.59 10.30 13.97
N LEU A 254 6.42 9.56 13.23
CA LEU A 254 7.64 10.10 12.62
C LEU A 254 7.33 11.26 11.66
N SER A 255 6.39 11.05 10.74
CA SER A 255 5.99 12.02 9.72
C SER A 255 5.40 13.29 10.34
N TRP A 256 4.52 13.14 11.34
CA TRP A 256 3.94 14.26 12.08
C TRP A 256 5.00 15.04 12.88
N HIS A 257 5.93 14.33 13.56
CA HIS A 257 7.04 14.96 14.28
C HIS A 257 7.98 15.72 13.33
N CYS A 258 8.29 15.17 12.16
CA CYS A 258 9.01 15.91 11.12
C CYS A 258 8.29 17.21 10.77
N GLY A 259 6.97 17.16 10.54
CA GLY A 259 6.16 18.33 10.25
C GLY A 259 6.22 19.39 11.35
N ILE A 260 6.06 19.01 12.63
CA ILE A 260 6.18 19.93 13.77
C ILE A 260 7.57 20.56 13.82
N SER A 261 8.63 19.77 13.62
CA SER A 261 10.01 20.23 13.70
C SER A 261 10.38 21.33 12.69
N VAL A 262 9.71 21.36 11.54
CA VAL A 262 9.89 22.33 10.47
C VAL A 262 8.81 23.42 10.41
N ASN A 263 8.00 23.56 11.47
CA ASN A 263 6.90 24.53 11.55
C ASN A 263 5.86 24.39 10.44
N MET A 264 5.42 23.17 10.18
CA MET A 264 4.45 22.87 9.12
C MET A 264 3.18 23.70 9.25
N GLN A 265 2.76 24.32 8.16
CA GLN A 265 1.47 24.96 8.02
C GLN A 265 0.50 23.95 7.42
N TYR A 266 -0.23 23.26 8.29
CA TYR A 266 -1.20 22.24 7.91
C TYR A 266 -2.44 22.82 7.26
N GLY A 267 -2.97 22.13 6.25
CA GLY A 267 -4.21 22.53 5.55
C GLY A 267 -4.78 21.39 4.70
N PRO A 268 -6.10 21.37 4.46
CA PRO A 268 -6.78 20.28 3.76
C PRO A 268 -6.40 20.17 2.27
N ASP A 269 -6.06 21.29 1.63
CA ASP A 269 -5.64 21.34 0.24
C ASP A 269 -4.12 21.14 0.06
N GLY A 270 -3.38 21.05 1.17
CA GLY A 270 -1.93 20.89 1.18
C GLY A 270 -1.29 21.45 2.44
N SER A 271 -0.23 20.81 2.92
CA SER A 271 0.58 21.23 4.06
C SER A 271 1.96 21.69 3.59
N GLY A 272 2.44 22.82 4.08
CA GLY A 272 3.67 23.44 3.58
C GLY A 272 4.64 23.88 4.67
N ALA A 273 5.94 23.69 4.42
CA ALA A 273 7.05 24.19 5.21
C ALA A 273 8.20 24.65 4.31
N TYR A 274 9.22 25.26 4.90
CA TYR A 274 10.40 25.69 4.15
C TYR A 274 11.54 24.67 4.32
N THR A 275 12.10 24.16 3.25
CA THR A 275 13.19 23.17 3.22
C THR A 275 14.42 23.62 4.02
N TYR A 276 14.75 24.93 4.06
CA TYR A 276 15.89 25.42 4.86
C TYR A 276 15.78 25.11 6.36
N MET A 277 14.56 24.87 6.87
CA MET A 277 14.33 24.57 8.27
C MET A 277 14.83 23.18 8.65
N VAL A 278 14.89 22.25 7.70
CA VAL A 278 15.34 20.87 7.92
C VAL A 278 16.77 20.80 8.41
N ALA A 279 17.67 21.60 7.83
CA ALA A 279 19.07 21.67 8.25
C ALA A 279 19.26 22.02 9.74
N ASN A 280 18.30 22.74 10.33
CA ASN A 280 18.32 23.06 11.76
C ASN A 280 17.49 22.08 12.60
N ALA A 281 16.38 21.57 12.07
CA ALA A 281 15.49 20.66 12.77
C ALA A 281 16.18 19.32 13.10
N LEU A 282 16.89 18.74 12.14
CA LEU A 282 17.62 17.47 12.28
C LEU A 282 18.58 17.44 13.48
N PRO A 283 19.55 18.35 13.61
CA PRO A 283 20.43 18.37 14.79
C PRO A 283 19.73 18.83 16.08
N THR A 284 18.69 19.66 15.99
CA THR A 284 18.01 20.20 17.16
C THR A 284 17.13 19.16 17.85
N TYR A 285 16.42 18.35 17.10
CA TYR A 285 15.40 17.43 17.63
C TYR A 285 15.71 15.95 17.44
N PHE A 286 16.52 15.58 16.43
CA PHE A 286 16.70 14.20 16.01
C PHE A 286 18.13 13.68 16.11
N LYS A 287 19.01 14.39 16.82
CA LYS A 287 20.42 13.98 17.05
C LYS A 287 21.20 13.66 15.76
N TYR A 288 20.89 14.39 14.70
CA TYR A 288 21.70 14.38 13.47
C TYR A 288 22.92 15.28 13.64
N SER A 289 23.91 15.09 12.78
CA SER A 289 25.11 15.93 12.74
C SER A 289 24.74 17.39 12.44
N SER A 290 25.42 18.32 13.13
CA SER A 290 25.34 19.75 12.83
C SER A 290 25.99 20.16 11.50
N SER A 291 26.52 19.19 10.74
CA SER A 291 27.05 19.42 9.38
C SER A 291 25.93 19.64 8.34
N ALA A 292 24.68 19.25 8.64
CA ALA A 292 23.56 19.46 7.75
C ALA A 292 23.44 20.95 7.36
N GLN A 293 23.43 21.23 6.06
CA GLN A 293 23.42 22.60 5.54
C GLN A 293 22.50 22.78 4.33
N TYR A 294 21.75 23.87 4.36
CA TYR A 294 20.94 24.32 3.25
C TYR A 294 21.75 25.13 2.25
N ALA A 295 21.56 24.92 0.95
CA ALA A 295 22.15 25.69 -0.11
C ALA A 295 21.16 25.95 -1.25
N GLU A 296 21.27 27.12 -1.89
CA GLU A 296 20.49 27.48 -3.08
C GLU A 296 21.36 27.34 -4.33
N LYS A 297 20.86 26.64 -5.35
CA LYS A 297 21.57 26.39 -6.61
C LYS A 297 22.02 27.68 -7.30
N SER A 298 21.24 28.76 -7.16
CA SER A 298 21.56 30.09 -7.70
C SER A 298 22.91 30.66 -7.25
N SER A 299 23.43 30.17 -6.13
CA SER A 299 24.74 30.62 -5.56
C SER A 299 25.93 29.85 -6.13
N TYR A 300 25.73 28.85 -6.98
CA TYR A 300 26.77 27.96 -7.49
C TYR A 300 26.70 27.83 -9.00
N SER A 301 27.83 27.54 -9.64
CA SER A 301 27.83 27.07 -11.02
C SER A 301 27.25 25.65 -11.10
N THR A 302 26.74 25.23 -12.24
CA THR A 302 26.25 23.86 -12.48
C THR A 302 27.28 22.80 -12.05
N ALA A 303 28.54 22.97 -12.41
CA ALA A 303 29.60 22.04 -12.05
C ALA A 303 29.84 21.96 -10.53
N GLN A 304 29.76 23.10 -9.82
CA GLN A 304 29.88 23.10 -8.37
C GLN A 304 28.68 22.43 -7.72
N TRP A 305 27.45 22.70 -8.21
CA TRP A 305 26.23 22.11 -7.69
C TRP A 305 26.21 20.58 -7.89
N ASN A 306 26.50 20.12 -9.11
CA ASN A 306 26.60 18.68 -9.39
C ASN A 306 27.69 18.02 -8.54
N GLY A 307 28.84 18.68 -8.34
CA GLY A 307 29.89 18.16 -7.47
C GLY A 307 29.46 18.07 -5.99
N MET A 308 28.62 18.97 -5.49
CA MET A 308 28.04 18.87 -4.14
C MET A 308 27.09 17.69 -4.03
N LEU A 309 26.21 17.48 -5.03
CA LEU A 309 25.30 16.34 -5.07
C LEU A 309 26.08 15.03 -5.09
N GLN A 310 27.02 14.87 -6.01
CA GLN A 310 27.82 13.65 -6.14
C GLN A 310 28.62 13.36 -4.85
N ASN A 311 29.25 14.37 -4.24
CA ASN A 311 30.00 14.18 -2.99
C ASN A 311 29.13 13.63 -1.84
N ASP A 312 27.85 14.00 -1.77
CA ASP A 312 26.96 13.44 -0.75
C ASP A 312 26.48 12.04 -1.15
N LEU A 313 26.08 11.84 -2.39
CA LEU A 313 25.62 10.55 -2.88
C LEU A 313 26.73 9.49 -2.85
N ASP A 314 27.96 9.85 -3.25
CA ASP A 314 29.16 8.97 -3.15
C ASP A 314 29.48 8.59 -1.70
N ALA A 315 29.11 9.43 -0.75
CA ALA A 315 29.24 9.17 0.68
C ALA A 315 28.00 8.48 1.28
N GLY A 316 27.06 7.99 0.45
CA GLY A 316 25.85 7.30 0.87
C GLY A 316 24.88 8.19 1.65
N ARG A 317 24.86 9.49 1.39
CA ARG A 317 23.98 10.45 2.07
C ARG A 317 22.89 10.92 1.10
N PRO A 318 21.64 10.52 1.29
CA PRO A 318 20.51 11.07 0.55
C PRO A 318 20.31 12.55 0.86
N ILE A 319 19.81 13.29 -0.12
CA ILE A 319 19.75 14.76 -0.10
C ILE A 319 18.27 15.18 -0.15
N GLU A 320 17.83 16.02 0.77
CA GLU A 320 16.52 16.64 0.61
C GLU A 320 16.62 17.79 -0.40
N TYR A 321 15.96 17.60 -1.53
CA TYR A 321 15.96 18.52 -2.66
C TYR A 321 14.64 19.28 -2.75
N SER A 322 14.70 20.52 -3.23
CA SER A 322 13.48 21.33 -3.37
C SER A 322 13.54 22.26 -4.57
N GLY A 323 12.35 22.69 -5.03
CA GLY A 323 12.19 23.68 -6.07
C GLY A 323 10.96 24.55 -5.85
N HIS A 324 10.96 25.75 -6.45
CA HIS A 324 9.87 26.71 -6.38
C HIS A 324 9.40 27.09 -7.77
N GLY A 325 8.08 27.05 -7.99
CA GLY A 325 7.43 27.43 -9.23
C GLY A 325 6.21 28.33 -8.98
N SER A 326 5.45 28.60 -10.04
CA SER A 326 4.23 29.43 -9.97
C SER A 326 3.13 28.82 -9.12
N SER A 327 3.14 27.49 -8.93
CA SER A 327 2.19 26.72 -8.13
C SER A 327 2.61 26.54 -6.66
N GLY A 328 3.77 27.08 -6.25
CA GLY A 328 4.32 26.93 -4.89
C GLY A 328 5.69 26.26 -4.86
N GLY A 329 6.18 25.95 -3.66
CA GLY A 329 7.40 25.19 -3.42
C GLY A 329 7.11 23.72 -3.15
N HIS A 330 8.03 22.83 -3.56
CA HIS A 330 7.95 21.39 -3.33
C HIS A 330 9.30 20.84 -2.90
N ALA A 331 9.28 19.79 -2.06
CA ALA A 331 10.47 19.06 -1.62
C ALA A 331 10.34 17.56 -1.91
N TRP A 332 11.45 16.89 -2.15
CA TRP A 332 11.59 15.46 -2.46
C TRP A 332 13.00 14.99 -2.11
N VAL A 333 13.33 13.74 -2.33
CA VAL A 333 14.68 13.22 -2.08
C VAL A 333 15.42 13.01 -3.40
N CYS A 334 16.68 13.45 -3.45
CA CYS A 334 17.66 13.09 -4.47
C CYS A 334 18.60 12.07 -3.83
N ASP A 335 18.62 10.85 -4.34
CA ASP A 335 19.25 9.72 -3.65
C ASP A 335 20.10 8.80 -4.55
N GLY A 336 20.32 9.21 -5.80
CA GLY A 336 21.18 8.47 -6.70
C GLY A 336 21.59 9.31 -7.92
N TYR A 337 22.51 8.80 -8.73
CA TYR A 337 22.85 9.42 -9.99
C TYR A 337 23.46 8.42 -10.98
N GLN A 338 23.32 8.69 -12.27
CA GLN A 338 24.04 8.02 -13.36
C GLN A 338 24.80 9.05 -14.21
N GLU A 339 26.09 8.85 -14.40
CA GLU A 339 27.03 9.81 -14.98
C GLU A 339 27.04 11.15 -14.20
N THR A 340 27.24 12.26 -14.89
CA THR A 340 27.42 13.57 -14.24
C THR A 340 26.16 14.43 -14.21
N ASN A 341 25.09 14.01 -14.90
CA ASN A 341 23.96 14.88 -15.20
C ASN A 341 22.58 14.27 -14.90
N TYR A 342 22.46 12.97 -14.67
CA TYR A 342 21.19 12.32 -14.34
C TYR A 342 21.15 11.97 -12.88
N TYR A 343 20.21 12.56 -12.16
CA TYR A 343 20.03 12.34 -10.74
C TYR A 343 18.70 11.65 -10.48
N HIS A 344 18.74 10.63 -9.63
CA HIS A 344 17.54 9.94 -9.20
C HIS A 344 16.76 10.79 -8.20
N MET A 345 15.43 10.89 -8.43
CA MET A 345 14.49 11.64 -7.62
C MET A 345 13.40 10.71 -7.10
N ASN A 346 13.33 10.56 -5.79
CA ASN A 346 12.20 9.96 -5.10
C ASN A 346 11.23 11.08 -4.68
N TRP A 347 10.10 11.16 -5.37
CA TRP A 347 9.19 12.28 -5.25
C TRP A 347 8.32 12.27 -3.98
N GLY A 348 8.30 11.16 -3.20
CA GLY A 348 7.42 11.00 -2.04
C GLY A 348 5.95 10.85 -2.43
N TRP A 349 5.67 10.06 -3.48
CA TRP A 349 4.34 9.76 -4.03
C TRP A 349 4.14 8.26 -4.26
N GLY A 350 4.49 7.44 -3.27
CA GLY A 350 4.32 6.00 -3.35
C GLY A 350 5.12 5.37 -4.50
N GLY A 351 6.32 5.90 -4.79
CA GLY A 351 7.17 5.44 -5.90
C GLY A 351 6.73 5.92 -7.29
N SER A 352 5.57 6.53 -7.42
CA SER A 352 5.08 7.03 -8.71
C SER A 352 5.99 8.11 -9.27
N TYR A 353 6.35 8.00 -10.54
CA TYR A 353 7.22 8.94 -11.27
C TYR A 353 8.68 8.99 -10.79
N ASN A 354 9.11 8.17 -9.83
CA ASN A 354 10.51 8.06 -9.46
C ASN A 354 11.37 7.77 -10.70
N GLY A 355 12.60 8.26 -10.69
CA GLY A 355 13.53 8.03 -11.82
C GLY A 355 14.64 9.07 -11.90
N TYR A 356 15.41 8.95 -12.95
CA TYR A 356 16.56 9.80 -13.23
C TYR A 356 16.18 10.97 -14.12
N PHE A 357 16.56 12.18 -13.73
CA PHE A 357 16.25 13.41 -14.44
C PHE A 357 17.52 14.22 -14.73
N TYR A 358 17.56 14.80 -15.93
CA TYR A 358 18.69 15.60 -16.38
C TYR A 358 18.75 16.94 -15.66
N LEU A 359 19.81 17.20 -14.90
CA LEU A 359 19.92 18.37 -14.04
C LEU A 359 20.66 19.56 -14.66
N SER A 360 21.35 19.36 -15.76
CA SER A 360 22.05 20.42 -16.49
C SER A 360 21.10 21.16 -17.44
N SER A 361 21.56 22.34 -17.96
CA SER A 361 20.77 23.06 -18.97
C SER A 361 20.65 22.24 -20.25
N LEU A 362 19.44 22.20 -20.81
CA LEU A 362 19.15 21.52 -22.07
C LEU A 362 19.76 22.27 -23.28
N THR A 363 20.10 23.58 -23.11
CA THR A 363 20.63 24.43 -24.14
C THR A 363 21.85 25.18 -23.63
N PRO A 364 23.07 24.89 -24.11
CA PRO A 364 24.27 25.67 -23.78
C PRO A 364 24.12 27.12 -24.20
N GLY A 365 24.20 28.05 -23.22
CA GLY A 365 24.08 29.49 -23.43
C GLY A 365 22.69 30.08 -23.45
N GLY A 366 21.64 29.25 -23.24
CA GLY A 366 20.27 29.69 -23.00
C GLY A 366 20.04 30.15 -21.56
N SER A 367 18.83 30.64 -21.27
CA SER A 367 18.40 30.93 -19.89
C SER A 367 18.21 29.63 -19.11
N SER A 368 18.61 29.64 -17.85
CA SER A 368 18.37 28.50 -16.97
C SER A 368 17.03 28.68 -16.22
N PHE A 369 16.08 27.79 -16.45
CA PHE A 369 14.79 27.77 -15.76
C PHE A 369 14.83 27.02 -14.42
N ASN A 370 16.00 26.49 -14.05
CA ASN A 370 16.19 25.70 -12.83
C ASN A 370 16.87 26.46 -11.68
N LEU A 371 16.76 27.80 -11.67
CA LEU A 371 17.43 28.67 -10.68
C LEU A 371 16.78 28.65 -9.29
N SER A 372 15.51 28.25 -9.17
CA SER A 372 14.78 28.22 -7.89
C SER A 372 14.93 26.89 -7.15
N GLN A 373 15.99 26.15 -7.43
CA GLN A 373 16.31 24.88 -6.78
C GLN A 373 17.20 25.12 -5.55
N ALA A 374 16.97 24.30 -4.52
CA ALA A 374 17.75 24.28 -3.31
C ALA A 374 17.83 22.86 -2.75
N ALA A 375 18.76 22.63 -1.84
CA ALA A 375 18.91 21.32 -1.19
C ALA A 375 19.49 21.43 0.22
N VAL A 376 19.22 20.41 1.03
CA VAL A 376 19.89 20.18 2.31
C VAL A 376 20.88 19.05 2.15
N PHE A 377 22.14 19.38 2.35
CA PHE A 377 23.30 18.51 2.20
C PHE A 377 23.81 18.00 3.55
N GLN A 378 24.66 16.95 3.51
CA GLN A 378 25.36 16.38 4.66
C GLN A 378 24.38 15.88 5.76
N ILE A 379 23.26 15.33 5.34
CA ILE A 379 22.27 14.72 6.24
C ILE A 379 22.80 13.34 6.68
N GLN A 380 23.26 13.26 7.91
CA GLN A 380 23.72 12.01 8.51
C GLN A 380 23.53 12.07 10.04
N PRO A 381 23.34 10.94 10.73
CA PRO A 381 23.35 10.87 12.18
C PRO A 381 24.63 11.46 12.79
N ASP A 382 24.55 11.95 14.03
CA ASP A 382 25.76 12.34 14.75
C ASP A 382 26.57 11.09 15.11
N PRO A 383 27.82 10.96 14.66
CA PRO A 383 28.67 9.79 14.91
C PRO A 383 28.97 9.54 16.40
N ALA A 384 28.64 10.48 17.28
CA ALA A 384 28.75 10.28 18.73
C ALA A 384 27.65 9.33 19.28
N TYR A 385 26.59 9.10 18.51
CA TYR A 385 25.42 8.32 18.94
C TYR A 385 25.05 7.19 17.99
N TYR A 386 25.65 7.13 16.81
CA TYR A 386 25.32 6.20 15.73
C TYR A 386 26.57 5.50 15.21
N PRO A 387 26.53 4.21 14.85
CA PRO A 387 25.36 3.32 14.78
C PRO A 387 24.89 2.79 16.15
N THR A 388 23.74 2.11 16.18
CA THR A 388 23.17 1.47 17.37
C THR A 388 22.99 -0.02 17.11
N TYR A 389 24.01 -0.79 17.42
CA TYR A 389 24.05 -2.23 17.15
C TYR A 389 23.00 -3.00 17.95
N CYS A 390 22.51 -4.07 17.37
CA CYS A 390 21.56 -4.98 18.01
C CYS A 390 22.17 -5.68 19.23
N THR A 391 21.34 -5.99 20.21
CA THR A 391 21.75 -6.73 21.40
C THR A 391 20.62 -7.60 21.94
N GLY A 392 20.91 -8.87 22.26
CA GLY A 392 19.93 -9.75 22.90
C GLY A 392 18.75 -10.10 22.00
N GLN A 393 17.58 -10.29 22.62
CA GLN A 393 16.35 -10.62 21.91
C GLN A 393 15.41 -9.41 21.84
N THR A 394 14.80 -9.20 20.67
CA THR A 394 13.73 -8.24 20.43
C THR A 394 12.46 -9.02 20.07
N ASP A 395 11.36 -8.73 20.76
CA ASP A 395 10.07 -9.36 20.49
C ASP A 395 9.21 -8.42 19.62
N LEU A 396 8.87 -8.86 18.42
CA LEU A 396 8.07 -8.13 17.42
C LEU A 396 6.64 -8.72 17.45
N VAL A 397 5.85 -8.21 18.40
CA VAL A 397 4.52 -8.75 18.73
C VAL A 397 3.38 -7.78 18.46
N THR A 398 3.69 -6.54 18.09
CA THR A 398 2.66 -5.47 17.98
C THR A 398 2.02 -5.42 16.60
N TYR A 399 2.82 -5.58 15.55
CA TYR A 399 2.37 -5.38 14.18
C TYR A 399 2.49 -6.67 13.38
N ASP A 400 1.55 -6.88 12.46
CA ASP A 400 1.56 -8.00 11.51
C ASP A 400 2.49 -7.75 10.30
N PHE A 401 3.25 -6.69 10.34
CA PHE A 401 4.33 -6.32 9.41
C PHE A 401 5.39 -5.51 10.17
N GLY A 402 6.57 -5.41 9.60
CA GLY A 402 7.65 -4.63 10.20
C GLY A 402 9.01 -5.00 9.64
N SER A 403 10.05 -4.59 10.33
CA SER A 403 11.43 -4.81 9.87
C SER A 403 12.37 -5.13 11.02
N LEU A 404 13.50 -5.74 10.69
CA LEU A 404 14.59 -6.06 11.62
C LEU A 404 15.94 -5.81 10.98
N GLU A 405 16.90 -5.36 11.76
CA GLU A 405 18.23 -4.95 11.32
C GLU A 405 19.27 -5.27 12.41
N ASP A 406 20.51 -5.51 12.00
CA ASP A 406 21.64 -5.66 12.94
C ASP A 406 22.03 -4.37 13.65
N GLY A 407 21.52 -3.22 13.22
CA GLY A 407 21.74 -1.89 13.80
C GLY A 407 23.00 -1.19 13.33
N SER A 408 23.73 -1.75 12.36
CA SER A 408 24.86 -1.09 11.70
C SER A 408 24.43 0.11 10.84
N GLY A 409 23.18 0.05 10.31
CA GLY A 409 22.67 1.01 9.37
C GLY A 409 23.23 0.84 7.95
N PRO A 410 23.00 1.80 7.04
CA PRO A 410 23.32 1.61 5.63
C PRO A 410 24.81 1.70 5.28
N LEU A 411 25.66 2.25 6.16
CA LEU A 411 27.05 2.57 5.80
C LEU A 411 28.11 1.95 6.73
N ALA A 412 27.77 1.57 7.95
CA ALA A 412 28.71 0.98 8.87
C ALA A 412 28.68 -0.55 8.80
N ASP A 413 29.78 -1.16 9.19
CA ASP A 413 29.83 -2.62 9.38
C ASP A 413 29.29 -2.97 10.78
N TYR A 414 28.71 -4.17 10.92
CA TYR A 414 28.30 -4.72 12.21
C TYR A 414 29.53 -5.08 13.09
N GLU A 415 29.28 -5.40 14.36
CA GLU A 415 30.36 -5.72 15.32
C GLU A 415 30.71 -7.23 15.34
N ASP A 416 31.99 -7.54 15.65
CA ASP A 416 32.44 -8.88 16.00
C ASP A 416 31.72 -9.38 17.28
N ASN A 417 31.47 -10.70 17.37
CA ASN A 417 30.83 -11.35 18.51
C ASN A 417 29.40 -10.87 18.79
N ALA A 418 28.68 -10.35 17.81
CA ALA A 418 27.28 -10.04 17.93
C ALA A 418 26.44 -11.31 18.16
N ASN A 419 25.40 -11.19 19.00
CA ASN A 419 24.48 -12.26 19.30
C ASN A 419 23.09 -11.68 19.51
N CYS A 420 22.35 -11.55 18.46
CA CYS A 420 21.03 -10.94 18.41
C CYS A 420 19.97 -11.93 17.99
N SER A 421 18.75 -11.70 18.40
CA SER A 421 17.60 -12.48 17.92
C SER A 421 16.33 -11.66 17.89
N TRP A 422 15.39 -12.06 17.05
CA TRP A 422 14.06 -11.45 16.92
C TRP A 422 13.01 -12.57 16.96
N LEU A 423 11.98 -12.36 17.80
CA LEU A 423 10.78 -13.19 17.78
C LEU A 423 9.68 -12.40 17.08
N ILE A 424 9.27 -12.85 15.91
CA ILE A 424 8.11 -12.31 15.19
C ILE A 424 6.91 -13.17 15.55
N ALA A 425 6.00 -12.63 16.36
CA ALA A 425 4.84 -13.36 16.88
C ALA A 425 3.68 -12.40 17.19
N PRO A 426 3.11 -11.70 16.19
CA PRO A 426 1.98 -10.81 16.42
C PRO A 426 0.74 -11.57 16.91
N ASP A 427 0.10 -11.07 17.96
CA ASP A 427 -1.16 -11.61 18.49
C ASP A 427 -2.35 -11.03 17.70
N ASP A 428 -2.48 -11.42 16.46
CA ASP A 428 -3.51 -10.90 15.54
C ASP A 428 -4.03 -11.96 14.54
N GLY A 429 -4.17 -13.22 14.95
CA GLY A 429 -4.68 -14.27 14.06
C GLY A 429 -3.82 -14.49 12.81
N VAL A 430 -2.52 -14.57 13.02
CA VAL A 430 -1.51 -14.80 11.96
C VAL A 430 -1.54 -16.28 11.53
N GLU A 431 -1.49 -16.54 10.23
CA GLU A 431 -1.34 -17.87 9.65
C GLU A 431 0.12 -18.22 9.39
N SER A 432 0.87 -17.27 8.85
CA SER A 432 2.30 -17.44 8.55
C SER A 432 3.00 -16.08 8.50
N VAL A 433 4.31 -16.09 8.68
CA VAL A 433 5.21 -14.93 8.55
C VAL A 433 6.10 -15.14 7.34
N THR A 434 6.23 -14.14 6.48
CA THR A 434 7.20 -14.11 5.38
C THR A 434 8.24 -13.03 5.67
N LEU A 435 9.51 -13.40 5.59
CA LEU A 435 10.68 -12.53 5.78
C LEU A 435 11.39 -12.34 4.44
N SER A 436 11.61 -11.08 4.05
CA SER A 436 12.31 -10.67 2.83
C SER A 436 13.51 -9.81 3.19
N PHE A 437 14.66 -10.07 2.61
CA PHE A 437 15.88 -9.30 2.88
C PHE A 437 16.05 -8.20 1.84
N ASN A 438 16.18 -6.95 2.32
CA ASN A 438 16.39 -5.76 1.47
C ASN A 438 17.90 -5.45 1.32
N ARG A 439 18.69 -5.76 2.34
CA ARG A 439 20.15 -5.67 2.34
C ARG A 439 20.72 -6.93 3.00
N PHE A 440 21.82 -7.49 2.46
CA PHE A 440 22.46 -8.66 3.02
C PHE A 440 23.93 -8.74 2.59
N ASP A 441 24.84 -8.53 3.54
CA ASP A 441 26.27 -8.72 3.33
C ASP A 441 26.95 -9.16 4.65
N LEU A 442 27.34 -10.42 4.74
CA LEU A 442 27.96 -11.00 5.92
C LEU A 442 29.35 -11.53 5.60
N ALA A 443 30.28 -11.27 6.48
CA ALA A 443 31.62 -11.81 6.42
C ALA A 443 31.64 -13.36 6.61
N SER A 444 32.74 -13.96 6.25
CA SER A 444 32.89 -15.42 6.36
C SER A 444 32.95 -15.86 7.82
N GLY A 445 32.03 -16.69 8.25
CA GLY A 445 31.90 -17.19 9.62
C GLY A 445 30.67 -16.66 10.33
N ASP A 446 30.08 -15.59 9.80
CA ASP A 446 28.90 -14.96 10.34
C ASP A 446 27.64 -15.47 9.66
N GLU A 447 26.53 -15.52 10.39
CA GLU A 447 25.31 -16.14 9.89
C GLU A 447 24.02 -15.50 10.43
N VAL A 448 23.01 -15.47 9.57
CA VAL A 448 21.61 -15.30 9.96
C VAL A 448 20.91 -16.66 9.83
N LYS A 449 20.20 -17.08 10.88
CA LYS A 449 19.34 -18.27 10.85
C LYS A 449 17.89 -17.91 11.09
N VAL A 450 17.01 -18.57 10.33
CA VAL A 450 15.56 -18.39 10.43
C VAL A 450 14.92 -19.72 10.81
N TYR A 451 14.02 -19.69 11.80
CA TYR A 451 13.37 -20.88 12.36
C TYR A 451 11.84 -20.76 12.28
N ASP A 452 11.17 -21.87 12.03
CA ASP A 452 9.71 -22.03 11.96
C ASP A 452 9.12 -22.23 13.36
N GLY A 453 8.93 -21.13 14.10
CA GLY A 453 8.42 -21.11 15.47
C GLY A 453 9.15 -20.10 16.34
N ASN A 454 8.97 -20.18 17.67
CA ASN A 454 9.32 -19.12 18.62
C ASN A 454 10.73 -19.22 19.25
N SER A 455 11.60 -20.07 18.78
CA SER A 455 12.94 -20.22 19.35
C SER A 455 13.89 -20.98 18.44
N ALA A 456 15.18 -20.92 18.71
CA ALA A 456 16.23 -21.67 17.99
C ALA A 456 16.12 -23.21 18.12
N SER A 457 15.19 -23.74 18.92
CA SER A 457 14.88 -25.18 18.96
C SER A 457 13.78 -25.59 17.97
N ALA A 458 13.12 -24.65 17.31
CA ALA A 458 12.15 -24.89 16.26
C ALA A 458 12.83 -25.41 14.96
N PRO A 459 12.07 -25.94 14.00
CA PRO A 459 12.65 -26.36 12.72
C PRO A 459 13.39 -25.22 12.02
N LEU A 460 14.61 -25.48 11.55
CA LEU A 460 15.42 -24.53 10.80
C LEU A 460 14.87 -24.37 9.38
N LEU A 461 14.50 -23.16 8.98
CA LEU A 461 14.08 -22.82 7.62
C LEU A 461 15.27 -22.49 6.72
N GLY A 462 16.28 -21.78 7.24
CA GLY A 462 17.46 -21.42 6.47
C GLY A 462 18.64 -20.95 7.32
N THR A 463 19.84 -21.05 6.74
CA THR A 463 21.07 -20.41 7.23
C THR A 463 21.64 -19.60 6.08
N TYR A 464 21.86 -18.33 6.32
CA TYR A 464 22.26 -17.33 5.31
C TYR A 464 23.61 -16.74 5.68
N THR A 465 24.52 -16.67 4.70
CA THR A 465 25.89 -16.18 4.83
C THR A 465 26.34 -15.54 3.52
N GLY A 466 27.41 -14.75 3.54
CA GLY A 466 27.97 -14.08 2.34
C GLY A 466 27.16 -12.86 1.92
N SER A 467 27.31 -12.41 0.67
CA SER A 467 26.80 -11.13 0.18
C SER A 467 25.65 -11.24 -0.83
N SER A 468 25.13 -12.43 -1.07
CA SER A 468 23.96 -12.59 -1.95
C SER A 468 22.69 -12.42 -1.15
N VAL A 469 21.83 -11.48 -1.54
CA VAL A 469 20.52 -11.28 -0.92
C VAL A 469 19.71 -12.59 -1.01
N PRO A 470 19.29 -13.17 0.13
CA PRO A 470 18.49 -14.39 0.14
C PRO A 470 17.11 -14.18 -0.49
N SER A 471 16.53 -15.23 -1.06
CA SER A 471 15.11 -15.24 -1.41
C SER A 471 14.24 -15.26 -0.16
N ASP A 472 12.98 -14.82 -0.31
CA ASP A 472 11.99 -14.83 0.75
C ASP A 472 11.88 -16.18 1.45
N VAL A 473 11.65 -16.14 2.77
CA VAL A 473 11.46 -17.33 3.60
C VAL A 473 10.19 -17.18 4.42
N SER A 474 9.35 -18.24 4.42
CA SER A 474 8.06 -18.22 5.12
C SER A 474 8.00 -19.32 6.19
N SER A 475 7.39 -18.98 7.34
CA SER A 475 7.00 -19.94 8.36
C SER A 475 5.77 -20.74 7.94
N THR A 476 5.52 -21.88 8.57
CA THR A 476 4.29 -22.66 8.39
C THR A 476 3.23 -22.35 9.45
N GLY A 477 3.58 -21.55 10.43
CA GLY A 477 2.73 -21.13 11.55
C GLY A 477 2.88 -19.65 11.88
N PRO A 478 2.22 -19.18 12.94
CA PRO A 478 2.09 -17.74 13.27
C PRO A 478 3.37 -17.09 13.81
N GLU A 479 4.42 -17.87 14.07
CA GLU A 479 5.63 -17.40 14.70
C GLU A 479 6.86 -17.68 13.83
N MET A 480 7.83 -16.77 13.85
CA MET A 480 9.14 -16.93 13.23
C MET A 480 10.22 -16.41 14.18
N PHE A 481 11.32 -17.16 14.30
CA PHE A 481 12.45 -16.75 15.12
C PHE A 481 13.68 -16.57 14.25
N VAL A 482 14.33 -15.40 14.36
CA VAL A 482 15.52 -15.03 13.59
C VAL A 482 16.68 -14.85 14.55
N THR A 483 17.86 -15.38 14.21
CA THR A 483 19.10 -15.14 14.95
C THR A 483 20.18 -14.57 14.05
N PHE A 484 20.97 -13.64 14.57
CA PHE A 484 22.18 -13.13 13.95
C PHE A 484 23.35 -13.37 14.89
N THR A 485 24.36 -14.08 14.42
CA THR A 485 25.56 -14.38 15.19
C THR A 485 26.81 -14.13 14.35
N THR A 486 27.76 -13.40 14.94
CA THR A 486 29.06 -13.14 14.30
C THR A 486 30.19 -13.78 15.09
N ASP A 487 31.26 -14.15 14.41
CA ASP A 487 32.47 -14.68 15.04
C ASP A 487 33.36 -13.54 15.61
N GLY A 488 34.61 -13.80 15.91
CA GLY A 488 35.51 -12.80 16.53
C GLY A 488 36.33 -12.02 15.52
N SER A 489 36.02 -12.07 14.24
CA SER A 489 36.84 -11.43 13.19
C SER A 489 36.15 -11.32 11.85
N GLY A 490 36.28 -10.13 11.25
CA GLY A 490 35.73 -9.84 9.94
C GLY A 490 34.30 -9.33 10.04
N THR A 491 34.08 -8.12 9.56
CA THR A 491 32.77 -7.46 9.54
C THR A 491 32.38 -7.07 8.13
N ALA A 492 31.12 -6.86 7.89
CA ALA A 492 30.55 -6.40 6.63
C ALA A 492 29.32 -5.53 6.90
N GLN A 493 28.62 -5.07 5.88
CA GLN A 493 27.53 -4.10 5.98
C GLN A 493 26.28 -4.64 6.71
N GLY A 494 26.20 -5.95 6.96
CA GLY A 494 25.12 -6.55 7.73
C GLY A 494 23.84 -6.76 6.92
N PHE A 495 22.69 -6.68 7.61
CA PHE A 495 21.40 -6.94 6.95
C PHE A 495 20.29 -6.01 7.42
N LEU A 496 19.33 -5.80 6.52
CA LEU A 496 18.01 -5.27 6.78
C LEU A 496 17.00 -6.23 6.15
N ALA A 497 15.99 -6.62 6.90
CA ALA A 497 14.91 -7.45 6.40
C ALA A 497 13.55 -6.89 6.83
N GLU A 498 12.53 -7.13 6.02
CA GLU A 498 11.15 -6.82 6.33
C GLU A 498 10.35 -8.10 6.50
N TYR A 499 9.33 -8.07 7.35
CA TYR A 499 8.38 -9.17 7.48
C TYR A 499 6.96 -8.70 7.24
N ASN A 500 6.17 -9.61 6.67
CA ASN A 500 4.74 -9.45 6.49
C ASN A 500 4.04 -10.75 6.86
N CYS A 501 2.93 -10.65 7.60
CA CYS A 501 2.16 -11.80 8.06
C CYS A 501 0.96 -12.04 7.15
N SER A 502 0.74 -13.31 6.80
CA SER A 502 -0.54 -13.74 6.25
C SER A 502 -1.56 -13.83 7.37
N LEU A 503 -2.67 -13.13 7.21
CA LEU A 503 -3.68 -13.03 8.25
C LEU A 503 -4.90 -13.90 7.92
N THR A 504 -5.46 -14.54 8.95
CA THR A 504 -6.70 -15.30 8.83
C THR A 504 -7.84 -14.40 8.33
N GLN A 505 -8.54 -14.87 7.31
CA GLN A 505 -9.76 -14.24 6.82
C GLN A 505 -10.93 -14.62 7.74
N PHE A 506 -11.45 -13.65 8.50
CA PHE A 506 -12.48 -13.90 9.49
C PHE A 506 -13.87 -14.11 8.89
N CYS A 507 -14.20 -13.46 7.79
CA CYS A 507 -15.48 -13.65 7.12
C CYS A 507 -15.33 -13.85 5.61
N ALA A 508 -16.24 -14.66 5.04
CA ALA A 508 -16.28 -14.88 3.59
C ALA A 508 -16.96 -13.69 2.86
N SER A 509 -16.58 -13.44 1.62
CA SER A 509 -17.19 -12.39 0.78
C SER A 509 -18.70 -12.51 0.65
N SER A 510 -19.23 -13.73 0.73
CA SER A 510 -20.69 -13.99 0.83
C SER A 510 -21.00 -15.35 1.45
N THR A 511 -22.00 -15.39 2.32
CA THR A 511 -22.50 -16.59 2.99
C THR A 511 -23.99 -16.69 2.78
N ASN A 512 -24.49 -17.87 2.39
CA ASN A 512 -25.92 -18.16 2.27
C ASN A 512 -26.40 -18.98 3.46
N LEU A 513 -27.41 -18.48 4.17
CA LEU A 513 -27.98 -19.06 5.37
C LEU A 513 -29.43 -19.48 5.08
N THR A 514 -29.70 -20.78 5.13
CA THR A 514 -30.99 -21.36 4.76
C THR A 514 -31.71 -22.05 5.96
N TYR A 515 -31.08 -22.03 7.11
CA TYR A 515 -31.67 -22.56 8.34
C TYR A 515 -32.66 -21.55 8.97
N PRO A 516 -33.65 -22.03 9.72
CA PRO A 516 -34.67 -21.15 10.34
C PRO A 516 -34.13 -20.27 11.48
N SER A 517 -32.95 -20.55 12.00
CA SER A 517 -32.24 -19.73 12.98
C SER A 517 -30.75 -20.05 12.96
N GLY A 518 -29.95 -19.16 13.46
CA GLY A 518 -28.50 -19.36 13.57
C GLY A 518 -27.83 -18.17 14.24
N ASP A 519 -26.58 -18.39 14.64
CA ASP A 519 -25.68 -17.36 15.13
C ASP A 519 -24.75 -16.94 13.99
N ILE A 520 -24.44 -15.68 13.94
CA ILE A 520 -23.53 -15.06 12.95
C ILE A 520 -22.66 -14.02 13.65
N SER A 521 -21.46 -13.84 13.14
CA SER A 521 -20.51 -12.84 13.63
C SER A 521 -19.62 -12.36 12.48
N ASP A 522 -18.77 -11.36 12.72
CA ASP A 522 -17.69 -11.03 11.80
C ASP A 522 -16.60 -12.12 11.73
N GLY A 523 -16.60 -13.07 12.65
CA GLY A 523 -15.70 -14.22 12.71
C GLY A 523 -14.37 -13.96 13.41
N SER A 524 -14.16 -12.76 13.96
CA SER A 524 -12.89 -12.36 14.58
C SER A 524 -12.62 -13.04 15.94
N GLU A 525 -13.67 -13.55 16.61
CA GLU A 525 -13.59 -14.21 17.92
C GLU A 525 -12.89 -13.35 19.00
N ALA A 526 -11.65 -13.70 19.34
CA ALA A 526 -10.85 -13.00 20.34
C ALA A 526 -9.99 -11.88 19.79
N TYR A 527 -9.92 -11.74 18.47
CA TYR A 527 -9.11 -10.73 17.80
C TYR A 527 -9.94 -9.52 17.33
N PRO A 528 -9.35 -8.34 17.16
CA PRO A 528 -10.02 -7.27 16.44
C PRO A 528 -10.37 -7.69 15.02
N TYR A 529 -11.52 -7.27 14.51
CA TYR A 529 -11.89 -7.55 13.11
C TYR A 529 -10.88 -6.96 12.10
N ARG A 530 -10.92 -7.42 10.84
CA ARG A 530 -10.01 -6.96 9.79
C ARG A 530 -10.45 -5.64 9.16
N ASN A 531 -9.47 -4.75 8.91
CA ASN A 531 -9.65 -3.61 8.02
C ASN A 531 -9.94 -4.06 6.59
N SER A 532 -10.54 -3.19 5.78
CA SER A 532 -10.88 -3.42 4.37
C SER A 532 -11.73 -4.68 4.12
N SER A 533 -12.52 -5.10 5.11
CA SER A 533 -13.44 -6.23 5.00
C SER A 533 -14.71 -5.84 4.25
N LEU A 534 -15.19 -6.74 3.39
CA LEU A 534 -16.52 -6.63 2.77
C LEU A 534 -17.18 -8.01 2.74
N CYS A 535 -18.04 -8.28 3.72
CA CYS A 535 -18.70 -9.56 3.89
C CYS A 535 -20.21 -9.41 3.82
N LYS A 536 -20.89 -10.45 3.32
CA LYS A 536 -22.33 -10.45 3.11
C LYS A 536 -22.93 -11.75 3.59
N TRP A 537 -24.03 -11.66 4.35
CA TRP A 537 -24.85 -12.82 4.73
C TRP A 537 -26.23 -12.68 4.11
N TYR A 538 -26.58 -13.66 3.30
CA TYR A 538 -27.89 -13.81 2.67
C TYR A 538 -28.70 -14.82 3.50
N ILE A 539 -29.65 -14.36 4.30
CA ILE A 539 -30.53 -15.20 5.11
C ILE A 539 -31.81 -15.43 4.30
N ARG A 540 -31.96 -16.67 3.80
CA ARG A 540 -33.03 -17.08 2.90
C ARG A 540 -33.58 -18.46 3.30
N PRO A 541 -34.16 -18.60 4.47
CA PRO A 541 -34.80 -19.85 4.88
C PRO A 541 -36.06 -20.14 4.06
N THR A 542 -36.32 -21.41 3.82
CA THR A 542 -37.57 -21.84 3.15
C THR A 542 -38.78 -21.53 4.03
N ASP A 543 -39.87 -21.06 3.43
CA ASP A 543 -41.15 -20.76 4.08
C ASP A 543 -41.08 -19.67 5.16
N ALA A 544 -40.05 -18.85 5.18
CA ALA A 544 -39.99 -17.72 6.10
C ALA A 544 -40.95 -16.60 5.70
N GLU A 545 -41.76 -16.13 6.61
CA GLU A 545 -42.59 -14.92 6.49
C GLU A 545 -41.81 -13.70 6.90
N THR A 546 -41.06 -13.83 8.02
CA THR A 546 -40.17 -12.79 8.50
C THR A 546 -38.81 -13.37 8.90
N VAL A 547 -37.77 -12.55 8.84
CA VAL A 547 -36.48 -12.82 9.47
C VAL A 547 -36.20 -11.71 10.47
N THR A 548 -35.91 -12.08 11.71
CA THR A 548 -35.54 -11.15 12.78
C THR A 548 -34.08 -11.36 13.17
N LEU A 549 -33.33 -10.27 13.25
CA LEU A 549 -31.92 -10.21 13.64
C LEU A 549 -31.80 -9.49 14.99
N ASP A 550 -31.03 -10.07 15.89
CA ASP A 550 -30.73 -9.56 17.24
C ASP A 550 -29.23 -9.58 17.47
N PHE A 551 -28.61 -8.41 17.65
CA PHE A 551 -27.19 -8.36 18.03
C PHE A 551 -27.01 -8.64 19.51
N SER A 552 -26.01 -9.44 19.87
CA SER A 552 -25.61 -9.76 21.25
C SER A 552 -24.40 -8.92 21.70
N SER A 553 -23.51 -8.56 20.79
CA SER A 553 -22.39 -7.62 21.00
C SER A 553 -22.20 -6.73 19.79
N PHE A 554 -21.70 -5.50 19.99
CA PHE A 554 -21.43 -4.57 18.90
C PHE A 554 -20.39 -3.51 19.30
N ASN A 555 -19.19 -3.59 18.73
CA ASN A 555 -18.09 -2.64 18.95
C ASN A 555 -17.28 -2.47 17.68
N THR A 556 -17.56 -1.41 16.92
CA THR A 556 -16.90 -1.09 15.66
C THR A 556 -16.38 0.36 15.67
N GLU A 557 -15.57 0.74 14.70
CA GLU A 557 -15.24 2.15 14.50
C GLU A 557 -16.52 2.95 14.19
N GLU A 558 -16.65 4.13 14.80
CA GLU A 558 -17.80 4.97 14.59
C GLU A 558 -17.81 5.57 13.17
N THR A 559 -18.93 5.48 12.47
CA THR A 559 -19.18 6.07 11.14
C THR A 559 -18.61 5.31 9.96
N ASN A 560 -17.35 4.86 9.99
CA ASN A 560 -16.68 4.28 8.83
C ASN A 560 -16.94 2.77 8.71
N ASP A 561 -16.78 2.03 9.82
CA ASP A 561 -17.01 0.59 9.86
C ASP A 561 -18.46 0.32 10.23
N LYS A 562 -19.19 -0.33 9.33
CA LYS A 562 -20.66 -0.40 9.48
C LYS A 562 -21.26 -1.71 9.01
N ILE A 563 -22.33 -2.05 9.69
CA ILE A 563 -23.29 -3.07 9.24
C ILE A 563 -24.50 -2.38 8.64
N GLN A 564 -24.87 -2.79 7.45
CA GLN A 564 -26.14 -2.43 6.81
C GLN A 564 -27.02 -3.65 6.69
N VAL A 565 -28.25 -3.56 7.21
CA VAL A 565 -29.24 -4.63 7.17
C VAL A 565 -30.37 -4.26 6.23
N TYR A 566 -30.67 -5.14 5.28
CA TYR A 566 -31.70 -4.94 4.26
C TYR A 566 -32.79 -6.01 4.35
N ASP A 567 -34.03 -5.62 4.16
CA ASP A 567 -35.10 -6.51 3.71
C ASP A 567 -34.85 -6.82 2.24
N LEU A 568 -34.36 -8.02 1.95
CA LEU A 568 -33.81 -8.36 0.64
C LEU A 568 -34.91 -8.48 -0.43
N GLY A 569 -36.05 -9.09 -0.09
CA GLY A 569 -37.17 -9.23 -1.03
C GLY A 569 -37.87 -7.90 -1.32
N ALA A 570 -37.92 -6.98 -0.35
CA ALA A 570 -38.46 -5.63 -0.50
C ALA A 570 -37.42 -4.63 -1.06
N GLY A 571 -36.12 -4.96 -1.01
CA GLY A 571 -35.04 -4.06 -1.44
C GLY A 571 -34.87 -2.81 -0.54
N THR A 572 -35.32 -2.86 0.72
CA THR A 572 -35.33 -1.70 1.63
C THR A 572 -34.26 -1.83 2.72
N LEU A 573 -33.55 -0.72 3.00
CA LEU A 573 -32.60 -0.65 4.11
C LEU A 573 -33.38 -0.60 5.44
N LEU A 574 -33.13 -1.54 6.33
CA LEU A 574 -33.73 -1.63 7.67
C LEU A 574 -32.91 -0.84 8.70
N GLY A 575 -31.60 -0.78 8.55
CA GLY A 575 -30.73 -0.03 9.45
C GLY A 575 -29.27 -0.01 9.00
N THR A 576 -28.54 1.00 9.53
CA THR A 576 -27.07 1.10 9.44
C THR A 576 -26.54 1.30 10.86
N TYR A 577 -25.58 0.47 11.26
CA TYR A 577 -25.06 0.43 12.62
C TYR A 577 -23.54 0.54 12.60
N SER A 578 -22.97 1.38 13.48
CA SER A 578 -21.53 1.59 13.66
C SER A 578 -21.24 2.12 15.07
N GLY A 579 -20.00 2.06 15.52
CA GLY A 579 -19.54 2.53 16.82
C GLY A 579 -19.68 1.48 17.95
N ASN A 580 -19.35 1.89 19.15
CA ASN A 580 -19.49 1.03 20.33
C ASN A 580 -20.91 1.15 20.87
N MET A 581 -21.67 0.05 20.88
CA MET A 581 -23.06 -0.02 21.33
C MET A 581 -23.18 -0.97 22.54
N PRO A 582 -23.08 -0.45 23.77
CA PRO A 582 -23.26 -1.29 24.99
C PRO A 582 -24.64 -1.98 25.07
N ASP A 583 -25.65 -1.37 24.45
CA ASP A 583 -27.00 -1.94 24.26
C ASP A 583 -27.20 -2.18 22.75
N PRO A 584 -26.76 -3.35 22.22
CA PRO A 584 -26.82 -3.65 20.81
C PRO A 584 -28.25 -3.66 20.25
N PRO A 585 -28.45 -3.34 18.96
CA PRO A 585 -29.77 -3.31 18.35
C PRO A 585 -30.39 -4.73 18.29
N THR A 586 -31.66 -4.82 18.61
CA THR A 586 -32.45 -6.07 18.55
C THR A 586 -33.78 -5.84 17.81
N GLY A 587 -34.44 -6.94 17.39
CA GLY A 587 -35.73 -6.86 16.73
C GLY A 587 -35.72 -6.30 15.32
N ILE A 588 -34.58 -6.33 14.62
CA ILE A 588 -34.46 -5.86 13.25
C ILE A 588 -35.13 -6.90 12.35
N THR A 589 -36.29 -6.58 11.79
CA THR A 589 -37.15 -7.57 11.12
C THR A 589 -37.34 -7.23 9.62
N SER A 590 -37.01 -8.18 8.76
CA SER A 590 -37.40 -8.22 7.35
C SER A 590 -38.77 -8.86 7.23
N THR A 591 -39.67 -8.27 6.47
CA THR A 591 -41.05 -8.73 6.22
C THR A 591 -41.24 -9.54 4.94
N SER A 592 -40.16 -9.70 4.17
CA SER A 592 -40.18 -10.50 2.94
C SER A 592 -39.74 -11.96 3.12
N GLY A 593 -39.37 -12.33 4.34
CA GLY A 593 -38.80 -13.67 4.62
C GLY A 593 -37.33 -13.80 4.18
N GLU A 594 -36.72 -12.75 3.63
CA GLU A 594 -35.32 -12.73 3.21
C GLU A 594 -34.61 -11.51 3.78
N MET A 595 -33.37 -11.68 4.28
CA MET A 595 -32.56 -10.59 4.80
C MET A 595 -31.15 -10.63 4.22
N LEU A 596 -30.59 -9.45 3.96
CA LEU A 596 -29.18 -9.27 3.60
C LEU A 596 -28.49 -8.41 4.65
N ILE A 597 -27.37 -8.91 5.15
CA ILE A 597 -26.46 -8.17 6.03
C ILE A 597 -25.18 -7.89 5.26
N ILE A 598 -24.73 -6.65 5.24
CA ILE A 598 -23.47 -6.22 4.65
C ILE A 598 -22.60 -5.64 5.75
N TRP A 599 -21.45 -6.26 5.99
CA TRP A 599 -20.39 -5.77 6.85
C TRP A 599 -19.30 -5.14 6.00
N SER A 600 -18.93 -3.90 6.25
CA SER A 600 -17.86 -3.18 5.53
C SER A 600 -17.00 -2.38 6.50
N THR A 601 -15.69 -2.49 6.37
CA THR A 601 -14.68 -1.76 7.15
C THR A 601 -13.79 -0.93 6.25
N ASN A 602 -13.25 0.17 6.79
CA ASN A 602 -12.25 1.00 6.13
C ASN A 602 -10.82 0.43 6.30
N MET A 603 -9.78 1.24 6.15
CA MET A 603 -8.38 0.82 6.25
C MET A 603 -7.76 1.04 7.64
N SER A 604 -8.51 1.60 8.60
CA SER A 604 -7.96 2.02 9.90
C SER A 604 -8.95 1.75 11.03
N ILE A 605 -8.45 1.72 12.25
CA ILE A 605 -9.18 1.59 13.52
C ILE A 605 -10.06 0.34 13.55
N ARG A 606 -9.64 -0.63 14.34
CA ARG A 606 -10.35 -1.90 14.54
C ARG A 606 -10.97 -1.96 15.94
N GLY A 607 -12.15 -2.55 16.06
CA GLY A 607 -12.82 -2.86 17.32
C GLY A 607 -12.93 -4.37 17.55
N GLU A 608 -13.63 -4.74 18.62
CA GLU A 608 -13.88 -6.15 19.00
C GLU A 608 -14.84 -6.87 18.04
N GLY A 609 -15.53 -6.12 17.16
CA GLY A 609 -16.45 -6.68 16.17
C GLY A 609 -17.88 -6.82 16.68
N TRP A 610 -18.60 -7.81 16.14
CA TRP A 610 -20.01 -8.00 16.45
C TRP A 610 -20.42 -9.47 16.38
N GLU A 611 -21.42 -9.79 17.22
CA GLU A 611 -22.12 -11.06 17.22
C GLU A 611 -23.64 -10.84 17.15
N ALA A 612 -24.35 -11.68 16.46
CA ALA A 612 -25.78 -11.62 16.31
C ALA A 612 -26.41 -13.02 16.16
N SER A 613 -27.67 -13.12 16.43
CA SER A 613 -28.49 -14.29 16.10
C SER A 613 -29.66 -13.89 15.22
N TYR A 614 -30.11 -14.80 14.38
CA TYR A 614 -31.33 -14.61 13.61
C TYR A 614 -32.31 -15.72 13.83
N SER A 615 -33.61 -15.39 13.69
CA SER A 615 -34.71 -16.33 13.74
C SER A 615 -35.79 -15.94 12.72
N ILE A 616 -36.62 -16.91 12.33
CA ILE A 616 -37.73 -16.67 11.42
C ILE A 616 -39.07 -16.87 12.09
N THR A 617 -40.09 -16.20 11.55
CA THR A 617 -41.47 -16.66 11.67
C THR A 617 -41.86 -17.34 10.37
N VAL A 618 -42.51 -18.46 10.47
CA VAL A 618 -43.15 -19.08 9.31
C VAL A 618 -44.60 -18.63 9.26
N GLY A 619 -45.06 -18.22 8.12
CA GLY A 619 -46.48 -17.90 7.91
C GLY A 619 -47.30 -19.15 8.20
N THR A 620 -48.14 -19.08 9.21
CA THR A 620 -49.24 -19.98 9.27
C THR A 620 -50.31 -19.48 8.29
N GLU A 621 -50.17 -19.76 7.02
CA GLU A 621 -51.38 -20.04 6.27
C GLU A 621 -51.87 -21.33 6.86
N GLU A 622 -52.70 -21.24 7.88
CA GLU A 622 -53.61 -22.30 8.29
C GLU A 622 -54.69 -22.47 7.21
N SER A 623 -54.27 -22.90 6.05
CA SER A 623 -55.07 -23.85 5.34
C SER A 623 -54.90 -25.16 6.09
N ALA A 624 -55.74 -25.41 7.05
CA ALA A 624 -55.70 -26.62 7.86
C ALA A 624 -55.68 -27.81 6.88
N ALA A 625 -54.63 -28.64 6.89
CA ALA A 625 -54.54 -29.80 6.04
C ALA A 625 -55.72 -30.75 6.27
N VAL A 626 -56.33 -30.65 7.47
CA VAL A 626 -57.42 -31.49 7.94
C VAL A 626 -58.26 -30.70 8.95
N ASP A 627 -59.53 -30.88 8.94
CA ASP A 627 -60.47 -30.34 9.92
C ASP A 627 -60.48 -31.16 11.21
N HIS A 628 -60.77 -30.50 12.36
CA HIS A 628 -60.91 -31.11 13.66
C HIS A 628 -59.69 -31.95 14.08
N LEU A 629 -58.47 -31.41 13.91
CA LEU A 629 -57.23 -32.07 14.29
C LEU A 629 -57.05 -32.13 15.82
N TYR A 630 -56.90 -33.35 16.34
CA TYR A 630 -56.53 -33.62 17.72
C TYR A 630 -55.32 -34.53 17.77
N VAL A 631 -54.33 -34.16 18.58
CA VAL A 631 -53.06 -34.89 18.76
C VAL A 631 -52.87 -35.16 20.25
N TYR A 632 -52.99 -36.42 20.65
CA TYR A 632 -52.93 -36.79 22.10
C TYR A 632 -52.40 -38.21 22.28
N PRO A 633 -51.88 -38.54 23.48
CA PRO A 633 -51.49 -37.61 24.53
C PRO A 633 -50.28 -36.80 24.09
N ASN A 634 -50.20 -35.53 24.51
CA ASN A 634 -49.01 -34.70 24.33
C ASN A 634 -48.74 -33.98 25.65
N PRO A 635 -47.71 -34.37 26.43
CA PRO A 635 -46.61 -35.31 26.08
C PRO A 635 -47.03 -36.76 25.86
N ALA A 636 -46.39 -37.43 24.89
CA ALA A 636 -46.61 -38.84 24.54
C ALA A 636 -45.48 -39.73 25.09
N HIS A 637 -45.80 -41.00 25.36
CA HIS A 637 -44.80 -42.01 25.71
C HIS A 637 -44.59 -42.98 24.53
N ASP A 638 -45.27 -44.11 24.51
CA ASP A 638 -45.07 -45.13 23.47
C ASP A 638 -45.99 -44.98 22.27
N ASN A 639 -47.05 -44.18 22.37
CA ASN A 639 -48.04 -43.99 21.32
C ASN A 639 -48.53 -42.55 21.27
N LEU A 640 -48.77 -42.05 20.07
CA LEU A 640 -49.42 -40.79 19.76
C LEU A 640 -50.64 -41.07 18.90
N VAL A 641 -51.77 -40.54 19.28
CA VAL A 641 -53.00 -40.60 18.49
C VAL A 641 -53.20 -39.30 17.75
N VAL A 642 -53.39 -39.40 16.43
CA VAL A 642 -53.70 -38.27 15.56
C VAL A 642 -55.14 -38.51 15.04
N LYS A 643 -56.06 -37.61 15.37
CA LYS A 643 -57.46 -37.72 15.01
C LYS A 643 -57.88 -36.46 14.22
N PHE A 644 -58.55 -36.70 13.09
CA PHE A 644 -59.00 -35.62 12.20
C PHE A 644 -60.21 -36.04 11.39
N ASP A 645 -60.87 -35.07 10.74
CA ASP A 645 -61.93 -35.36 9.79
C ASP A 645 -61.30 -35.61 8.39
N GLY A 646 -61.53 -36.79 7.84
CA GLY A 646 -61.04 -37.25 6.55
C GLY A 646 -62.02 -37.12 5.41
N GLU A 647 -63.21 -36.55 5.63
CA GLU A 647 -64.24 -36.46 4.60
C GLU A 647 -63.83 -35.50 3.50
N GLY A 648 -63.81 -36.00 2.26
CA GLY A 648 -63.39 -35.20 1.09
C GLY A 648 -61.90 -35.17 0.78
N LEU A 649 -61.04 -35.78 1.65
CA LEU A 649 -59.61 -35.89 1.39
C LEU A 649 -59.26 -37.15 0.63
N GLN A 650 -58.40 -37.00 -0.42
CA GLN A 650 -57.90 -38.12 -1.19
C GLN A 650 -56.74 -38.82 -0.54
N THR A 651 -55.77 -38.01 -0.03
CA THR A 651 -54.59 -38.47 0.67
C THR A 651 -54.22 -37.57 1.80
N VAL A 652 -53.70 -38.12 2.91
CA VAL A 652 -53.08 -37.41 4.01
C VAL A 652 -51.73 -38.04 4.34
N GLN A 653 -50.68 -37.22 4.31
CA GLN A 653 -49.32 -37.58 4.71
C GLN A 653 -49.08 -37.13 6.16
N LEU A 654 -48.60 -38.04 7.00
CA LEU A 654 -48.25 -37.79 8.40
C LEU A 654 -46.75 -37.99 8.56
N ASP A 655 -46.00 -36.90 8.82
CA ASP A 655 -44.55 -36.93 9.00
C ASP A 655 -44.19 -36.38 10.38
N LEU A 656 -43.31 -37.08 11.10
CA LEU A 656 -42.77 -36.60 12.36
C LEU A 656 -41.29 -36.26 12.21
N TYR A 657 -40.96 -35.03 12.44
CA TYR A 657 -39.59 -34.50 12.31
C TYR A 657 -39.00 -34.19 13.70
N SER A 658 -37.71 -34.50 13.87
CA SER A 658 -36.94 -33.99 15.00
C SER A 658 -36.68 -32.48 14.84
N LEU A 659 -36.29 -31.76 15.89
CA LEU A 659 -35.87 -30.35 15.81
C LEU A 659 -34.66 -30.09 14.88
N LYS A 660 -33.92 -31.14 14.51
CA LYS A 660 -32.83 -31.08 13.53
C LYS A 660 -33.31 -31.32 12.09
N GLY A 661 -34.61 -31.37 11.86
CA GLY A 661 -35.21 -31.64 10.55
C GLY A 661 -35.13 -33.08 10.06
N SER A 662 -34.67 -34.02 10.91
CA SER A 662 -34.62 -35.44 10.53
C SER A 662 -36.00 -36.08 10.64
N LEU A 663 -36.46 -36.68 9.55
CA LEU A 663 -37.70 -37.46 9.53
C LEU A 663 -37.53 -38.74 10.36
N VAL A 664 -38.40 -38.94 11.39
CA VAL A 664 -38.35 -40.08 12.30
C VAL A 664 -39.55 -41.03 12.14
N TYR A 665 -40.64 -40.54 11.57
CA TYR A 665 -41.81 -41.32 11.18
C TYR A 665 -42.48 -40.71 9.97
N SER A 666 -42.99 -41.53 9.07
CA SER A 666 -43.75 -41.12 7.90
C SER A 666 -44.80 -42.18 7.54
N ASP A 667 -46.01 -41.75 7.31
CA ASP A 667 -47.08 -42.61 6.86
C ASP A 667 -48.06 -41.84 5.95
N THR A 668 -48.67 -42.55 4.99
CA THR A 668 -49.62 -41.99 4.02
C THR A 668 -50.92 -42.72 4.09
N ARG A 669 -52.04 -42.02 4.22
CA ARG A 669 -53.39 -42.55 4.20
C ARG A 669 -54.12 -42.09 2.94
N SER A 670 -54.90 -43.01 2.35
CA SER A 670 -55.68 -42.75 1.15
C SER A 670 -57.09 -43.25 1.28
N ASN A 671 -58.02 -42.70 0.50
CA ASN A 671 -59.43 -43.05 0.49
C ASN A 671 -60.11 -42.83 1.84
N LEU A 672 -59.91 -41.68 2.42
CA LEU A 672 -60.39 -41.33 3.75
C LEU A 672 -61.89 -40.99 3.71
N THR A 673 -62.64 -41.42 4.73
CA THR A 673 -64.05 -41.10 4.91
C THR A 673 -64.39 -40.92 6.40
N GLY A 674 -65.11 -39.85 6.75
CA GLY A 674 -65.49 -39.55 8.13
C GLY A 674 -64.28 -39.30 9.06
N GLN A 675 -64.49 -39.56 10.35
CA GLN A 675 -63.45 -39.41 11.34
C GLN A 675 -62.34 -40.46 11.21
N VAL A 676 -61.12 -40.02 11.06
CA VAL A 676 -59.89 -40.83 11.00
C VAL A 676 -59.16 -40.76 12.32
N GLU A 677 -58.72 -41.91 12.83
CA GLU A 677 -57.92 -42.02 14.05
C GLU A 677 -56.68 -42.87 13.76
N GLU A 678 -55.49 -42.24 13.79
CA GLU A 678 -54.20 -42.86 13.50
C GLU A 678 -53.34 -42.99 14.75
N HIS A 679 -52.74 -44.16 14.93
CA HIS A 679 -51.88 -44.46 16.04
C HIS A 679 -50.41 -44.53 15.60
N ILE A 680 -49.62 -43.55 16.01
CA ILE A 680 -48.18 -43.48 15.72
C ILE A 680 -47.44 -44.16 16.90
N ASN A 681 -46.72 -45.24 16.59
CA ASN A 681 -45.89 -45.91 17.57
C ASN A 681 -44.58 -45.15 17.76
N LEU A 682 -44.34 -44.66 18.97
CA LEU A 682 -43.17 -43.86 19.38
C LEU A 682 -42.14 -44.65 20.19
N SER A 683 -42.34 -45.98 20.43
CA SER A 683 -41.46 -46.79 21.26
C SER A 683 -40.00 -46.82 20.85
N ASN A 684 -39.69 -46.50 19.56
CA ASN A 684 -38.34 -46.40 19.03
C ASN A 684 -37.91 -44.95 18.76
N VAL A 685 -38.72 -43.97 19.16
CA VAL A 685 -38.40 -42.54 19.00
C VAL A 685 -37.76 -42.03 20.29
N ALA A 686 -36.62 -41.35 20.16
CA ALA A 686 -35.89 -40.82 21.31
C ALA A 686 -36.73 -39.74 22.03
N LYS A 687 -36.54 -39.63 23.35
CA LYS A 687 -37.18 -38.56 24.14
C LYS A 687 -36.73 -37.18 23.61
N GLY A 688 -37.70 -36.28 23.40
CA GLY A 688 -37.42 -34.96 22.86
C GLY A 688 -38.65 -34.23 22.35
N VAL A 689 -38.41 -33.10 21.69
CA VAL A 689 -39.42 -32.29 21.01
C VAL A 689 -39.39 -32.60 19.52
N TYR A 690 -40.56 -32.81 18.95
CA TYR A 690 -40.76 -33.16 17.55
C TYR A 690 -41.83 -32.25 16.93
N MET A 691 -41.83 -32.13 15.61
CA MET A 691 -42.87 -31.48 14.83
C MET A 691 -43.61 -32.56 14.03
N LEU A 692 -44.88 -32.75 14.30
CA LEU A 692 -45.79 -33.53 13.45
C LEU A 692 -46.31 -32.62 12.34
N ARG A 693 -46.00 -32.98 11.13
CA ARG A 693 -46.47 -32.31 9.91
C ARG A 693 -47.53 -33.21 9.27
N ILE A 694 -48.68 -32.63 9.01
CA ILE A 694 -49.78 -33.27 8.30
C ILE A 694 -49.99 -32.54 7.00
N THR A 695 -49.94 -33.24 5.90
CA THR A 695 -50.05 -32.62 4.54
C THR A 695 -51.24 -33.32 3.81
N SER A 696 -52.10 -32.52 3.20
CA SER A 696 -53.19 -32.99 2.31
C SER A 696 -53.24 -32.07 1.07
N GLU A 697 -54.12 -32.35 0.13
CA GLU A 697 -54.44 -31.46 -1.00
C GLU A 697 -55.07 -30.12 -0.56
N GLN A 698 -55.54 -30.00 0.71
CA GLN A 698 -56.13 -28.76 1.25
C GLN A 698 -55.08 -27.86 1.93
N GLY A 699 -53.92 -28.41 2.32
CA GLY A 699 -52.86 -27.63 2.97
C GLY A 699 -51.93 -28.46 3.86
N VAL A 700 -51.27 -27.76 4.75
CA VAL A 700 -50.30 -28.33 5.75
C VAL A 700 -50.64 -27.87 7.14
N SER A 701 -50.75 -28.81 8.07
CA SER A 701 -50.90 -28.54 9.50
C SER A 701 -49.67 -29.04 10.26
N ASN A 702 -49.09 -28.19 11.13
CA ASN A 702 -47.97 -28.55 11.97
C ASN A 702 -48.36 -28.53 13.45
N THR A 703 -47.95 -29.55 14.20
CA THR A 703 -48.22 -29.65 15.61
C THR A 703 -46.99 -30.11 16.40
N LYS A 704 -46.63 -29.38 17.43
CA LYS A 704 -45.53 -29.73 18.34
C LYS A 704 -45.91 -30.98 19.17
N VAL A 705 -45.06 -32.00 19.14
CA VAL A 705 -45.19 -33.24 19.92
C VAL A 705 -44.01 -33.38 20.87
N ILE A 706 -44.29 -33.64 22.16
CA ILE A 706 -43.26 -33.91 23.16
C ILE A 706 -43.28 -35.40 23.46
N VAL A 707 -42.16 -36.10 23.23
CA VAL A 707 -41.98 -37.54 23.55
C VAL A 707 -41.20 -37.65 24.86
N GLN A 708 -41.75 -38.38 25.84
CA GLN A 708 -41.18 -38.53 27.19
C GLN A 708 -40.78 -39.97 27.54
#